data_675daed74e173ad27d972862256f09ee
#
_entry.id   675daed74e173ad27d972862256f09ee
#
_cell.length_a   1.000
_cell.length_b   1.000
_cell.length_c   1.000
_cell.angle_alpha   90.00
_cell.angle_beta   90.00
_cell.angle_gamma   90.00
#
_symmetry.space_group_name_H-M   'P 1'
#
loop_
_entity.id
_entity.type
_entity.pdbx_description
1 polymer ?
#
loop_
_entity_poly.entity_id
_entity_poly.type
_entity_poly.pdbx_seq_one_letter_code
_entity_poly.pdbx_strand_id
1 'polypeptide(L)'
;MTLSAKQLPIDDIKISVINALNQHQTLLLTAPPGAGKSTCLPLWLLDLDCLSGKKIYLLQPRRIAAKNIACYLSKQLGENVGDTVGYRLRNESKVSKNTRLEVITEGILTQILQHDAELTGCGLVVFDEFHERSLNADLAFALTRDVQLGLRDDLKILLMSATLATDSIMQQLPEAICLESEGRSYPVDISYQAPSNAKLWREHALAVLKSVVNSHQGSILVFLPGTGDIRYLAEQLSAFMPESMLLCPLYGDLALAQQQQAIAPATNGKNKLVLATNIAETSLTIEGVDLVIDSGLENVALYDTQTLSNKLTQRAIAKASAIQRAGRAGRLQAGHCIRLFSKDDFQRRSEQSVSEIQQADLLPMLMELGRWGASDCAQLPMIEMPESKREQLAWQELIDLELLSTTKQLTADGKKVSAFPCHPRFAKMLISAQCLEQQQEIPHLLSLACLLAALLEERDIFNSEQRRDDCDIGHRVIQLCQQAKKPHHQRIIVQAQRFFRLARAQTSKPIPEQASHHIRAPKSAVNICLSASELPIHDCGLILMHAYPERIAKQRNNQGHYLTAYGKGVVMNESDALASKSFIIAAQLFQRRQSLSIALAAEFNLFQAIAWGIVKTASKTYLQFDNQLNRIVSAQHEVIGALVVKDTNTSQKVSPELLVACWCQQIRKKGLDWLKFDESSQQLLLRWRWLNSTQAHLLFPEAGEAFLLANLEQWLGPYLTDVTHKAQLDKLNFSTLLLNQLNYQQQQIFKQIAPTHFIGPTERKCVIRYSLEQAPVVSLPMQELYGVTVTPAVGDSTNNSQIPLIIEILSPAKRPIQVTQDLVAFWQGSYREVQKDMKAQYPKHFWPDDPANAQATRKVKRHL
;
A
#
# COMPACT_ATOMS: atom_id res chain seq x y z
N MET A 1 -37.80 47.64 13.83
CA MET A 1 -38.35 46.34 14.23
C MET A 1 -37.19 45.41 14.55
N THR A 2 -36.86 45.30 15.81
CA THR A 2 -35.87 44.37 16.33
C THR A 2 -36.40 42.94 16.13
N LEU A 3 -35.88 42.25 15.16
CA LEU A 3 -36.06 40.81 15.07
C LEU A 3 -35.58 40.19 16.37
N SER A 4 -36.49 39.64 17.16
CA SER A 4 -36.20 38.81 18.33
C SER A 4 -35.21 37.75 17.89
N ALA A 5 -33.97 37.84 18.35
CA ALA A 5 -32.94 36.84 18.05
C ALA A 5 -33.45 35.51 18.63
N LYS A 6 -33.74 34.57 17.73
CA LYS A 6 -34.19 33.23 18.13
C LYS A 6 -33.05 32.61 18.94
N GLN A 7 -33.25 32.41 20.25
CA GLN A 7 -32.26 31.83 21.15
C GLN A 7 -31.83 30.45 20.63
N LEU A 8 -30.56 30.31 20.30
CA LEU A 8 -30.00 29.05 19.83
C LEU A 8 -29.51 28.19 21.00
N PRO A 9 -29.47 26.86 20.88
CA PRO A 9 -29.04 25.98 22.00
C PRO A 9 -27.67 26.31 22.57
N ILE A 10 -26.76 26.81 21.74
CA ILE A 10 -25.41 27.16 22.16
C ILE A 10 -25.43 28.33 23.18
N ASP A 11 -26.47 29.18 23.16
CA ASP A 11 -26.57 30.34 24.04
C ASP A 11 -26.69 29.92 25.53
N ASP A 12 -27.25 28.74 25.79
CA ASP A 12 -27.46 28.21 27.15
C ASP A 12 -26.12 27.95 27.85
N ILE A 13 -25.06 27.66 27.11
CA ILE A 13 -23.69 27.37 27.65
C ILE A 13 -22.71 28.53 27.46
N LYS A 14 -23.15 29.69 26.99
CA LYS A 14 -22.31 30.87 26.71
C LYS A 14 -21.39 31.22 27.88
N ILE A 15 -22.00 31.36 29.07
CA ILE A 15 -21.24 31.73 30.31
C ILE A 15 -20.20 30.67 30.65
N SER A 16 -20.55 29.40 30.54
CA SER A 16 -19.63 28.29 30.80
C SER A 16 -18.44 28.27 29.83
N VAL A 17 -18.68 28.50 28.52
CA VAL A 17 -17.62 28.60 27.49
C VAL A 17 -16.69 29.79 27.78
N ILE A 18 -17.24 30.97 28.13
CA ILE A 18 -16.46 32.17 28.46
C ILE A 18 -15.58 31.92 29.69
N ASN A 19 -16.17 31.35 30.74
CA ASN A 19 -15.44 31.04 31.98
C ASN A 19 -14.35 29.98 31.73
N ALA A 20 -14.65 28.92 30.99
CA ALA A 20 -13.68 27.90 30.66
C ALA A 20 -12.51 28.44 29.84
N LEU A 21 -12.76 29.28 28.82
CA LEU A 21 -11.71 29.91 28.04
C LEU A 21 -10.87 30.93 28.83
N ASN A 22 -11.43 31.58 29.86
CA ASN A 22 -10.65 32.44 30.74
C ASN A 22 -9.72 31.64 31.64
N GLN A 23 -10.13 30.48 32.12
CA GLN A 23 -9.40 29.68 33.13
C GLN A 23 -8.49 28.60 32.50
N HIS A 24 -8.82 28.10 31.33
CA HIS A 24 -8.13 26.98 30.69
C HIS A 24 -7.56 27.34 29.32
N GLN A 25 -6.53 26.60 28.89
CA GLN A 25 -5.85 26.83 27.61
C GLN A 25 -6.50 26.03 26.47
N THR A 26 -7.08 24.88 26.79
CA THR A 26 -7.67 23.98 25.79
C THR A 26 -9.10 23.61 26.19
N LEU A 27 -10.05 23.88 25.30
CA LEU A 27 -11.46 23.56 25.46
C LEU A 27 -11.96 22.67 24.34
N LEU A 28 -12.69 21.62 24.70
CA LEU A 28 -13.43 20.78 23.77
C LEU A 28 -14.93 21.08 23.94
N LEU A 29 -15.57 21.49 22.85
CA LEU A 29 -16.98 21.83 22.83
C LEU A 29 -17.75 20.85 21.94
N THR A 30 -18.67 20.13 22.54
CA THR A 30 -19.57 19.22 21.83
C THR A 30 -20.95 19.83 21.74
N ALA A 31 -21.50 19.96 20.55
CA ALA A 31 -22.86 20.39 20.34
C ALA A 31 -23.39 19.85 18.98
N PRO A 32 -24.67 19.47 18.91
CA PRO A 32 -25.24 18.92 17.67
C PRO A 32 -25.20 19.94 16.51
N PRO A 33 -25.29 19.47 15.27
CA PRO A 33 -25.38 20.35 14.12
C PRO A 33 -26.59 21.31 14.20
N GLY A 34 -26.36 22.60 13.91
CA GLY A 34 -27.43 23.62 14.00
C GLY A 34 -27.54 24.28 15.36
N ALA A 35 -26.79 23.88 16.38
CA ALA A 35 -26.79 24.51 17.70
C ALA A 35 -26.28 25.96 17.71
N GLY A 36 -25.58 26.43 16.66
CA GLY A 36 -25.02 27.78 16.55
C GLY A 36 -23.50 27.86 16.77
N LYS A 37 -22.77 26.71 16.83
CA LYS A 37 -21.32 26.68 17.02
C LYS A 37 -20.56 27.61 16.07
N SER A 38 -20.79 27.51 14.78
CA SER A 38 -20.03 28.23 13.76
C SER A 38 -20.61 29.63 13.47
N THR A 39 -21.82 29.96 13.97
CA THR A 39 -22.55 31.19 13.63
C THR A 39 -22.74 32.18 14.78
N CYS A 40 -22.79 31.72 16.02
CA CYS A 40 -22.97 32.58 17.22
C CYS A 40 -21.70 32.64 18.07
N LEU A 41 -21.12 31.47 18.41
CA LEU A 41 -19.97 31.40 19.27
C LEU A 41 -18.78 32.25 18.79
N PRO A 42 -18.38 32.29 17.49
CA PRO A 42 -17.25 33.12 17.08
C PRO A 42 -17.43 34.62 17.37
N LEU A 43 -18.67 35.11 17.39
CA LEU A 43 -18.92 36.52 17.75
C LEU A 43 -18.69 36.78 19.25
N TRP A 44 -19.04 35.85 20.15
CA TRP A 44 -18.76 36.01 21.58
C TRP A 44 -17.27 36.05 21.89
N LEU A 45 -16.49 35.34 21.09
CA LEU A 45 -15.03 35.27 21.26
C LEU A 45 -14.36 36.63 20.99
N LEU A 46 -14.96 37.48 20.17
CA LEU A 46 -14.45 38.84 19.90
C LEU A 46 -14.51 39.75 21.13
N ASP A 47 -15.44 39.49 22.06
CA ASP A 47 -15.70 40.31 23.25
C ASP A 47 -14.94 39.79 24.50
N LEU A 48 -14.16 38.71 24.37
CA LEU A 48 -13.38 38.15 25.47
C LEU A 48 -12.18 39.07 25.83
N ASP A 49 -12.11 39.47 27.09
CA ASP A 49 -11.02 40.34 27.61
C ASP A 49 -9.62 39.73 27.37
N CYS A 50 -9.50 38.41 27.57
CA CYS A 50 -8.22 37.70 27.39
C CYS A 50 -7.76 37.67 25.93
N LEU A 51 -8.65 37.98 24.98
CA LEU A 51 -8.38 38.03 23.53
C LEU A 51 -8.42 39.50 23.00
N SER A 52 -8.50 40.50 23.89
CA SER A 52 -8.51 41.91 23.48
C SER A 52 -7.26 42.24 22.67
N GLY A 53 -7.47 42.82 21.49
CA GLY A 53 -6.39 43.17 20.56
C GLY A 53 -5.73 41.99 19.83
N LYS A 54 -6.04 40.76 20.18
CA LYS A 54 -5.50 39.55 19.53
C LYS A 54 -6.40 39.05 18.40
N LYS A 55 -5.81 38.33 17.46
CA LYS A 55 -6.52 37.65 16.38
C LYS A 55 -7.09 36.31 16.83
N ILE A 56 -8.14 35.91 16.18
CA ILE A 56 -8.79 34.58 16.31
C ILE A 56 -8.76 33.92 14.93
N TYR A 57 -8.22 32.72 14.84
CA TYR A 57 -8.29 31.89 13.65
C TYR A 57 -9.41 30.86 13.82
N LEU A 58 -10.40 30.87 12.93
CA LEU A 58 -11.49 29.90 12.87
C LEU A 58 -11.27 28.98 11.66
N LEU A 59 -10.88 27.73 11.90
CA LEU A 59 -10.66 26.73 10.86
C LEU A 59 -11.97 26.12 10.41
N GLN A 60 -12.10 25.99 9.08
CA GLN A 60 -13.20 25.32 8.41
C GLN A 60 -12.65 24.33 7.38
N PRO A 61 -13.12 23.07 7.33
CA PRO A 61 -12.60 22.08 6.40
C PRO A 61 -12.93 22.41 4.93
N ARG A 62 -13.97 23.20 4.69
CA ARG A 62 -14.50 23.45 3.34
C ARG A 62 -14.48 24.93 2.97
N ARG A 63 -13.91 25.26 1.81
CA ARG A 63 -13.78 26.64 1.30
C ARG A 63 -15.11 27.39 1.24
N ILE A 64 -16.18 26.71 0.78
CA ILE A 64 -17.52 27.31 0.67
C ILE A 64 -18.07 27.62 2.04
N ALA A 65 -17.95 26.72 3.00
CA ALA A 65 -18.37 26.95 4.37
C ALA A 65 -17.60 28.11 4.99
N ALA A 66 -16.28 28.16 4.85
CA ALA A 66 -15.47 29.27 5.36
C ALA A 66 -15.91 30.62 4.82
N LYS A 67 -16.14 30.74 3.51
CA LYS A 67 -16.60 31.98 2.89
C LYS A 67 -18.00 32.37 3.35
N ASN A 68 -18.92 31.40 3.41
CA ASN A 68 -20.31 31.66 3.83
C ASN A 68 -20.39 32.09 5.31
N ILE A 69 -19.59 31.43 6.17
CA ILE A 69 -19.50 31.77 7.59
C ILE A 69 -18.95 33.18 7.76
N ALA A 70 -17.84 33.53 7.11
CA ALA A 70 -17.29 34.89 7.17
C ALA A 70 -18.31 35.96 6.70
N CYS A 71 -18.98 35.70 5.58
CA CYS A 71 -20.05 36.61 5.08
C CYS A 71 -21.20 36.71 6.07
N TYR A 72 -21.64 35.62 6.68
CA TYR A 72 -22.73 35.61 7.66
C TYR A 72 -22.35 36.39 8.92
N LEU A 73 -21.18 36.13 9.49
CA LEU A 73 -20.70 36.80 10.71
C LEU A 73 -20.49 38.30 10.50
N SER A 74 -19.90 38.73 9.36
CA SER A 74 -19.76 40.14 9.00
C SER A 74 -21.14 40.83 8.89
N LYS A 75 -22.13 40.16 8.27
CA LYS A 75 -23.49 40.68 8.16
C LYS A 75 -24.17 40.85 9.53
N GLN A 76 -23.93 39.93 10.47
CA GLN A 76 -24.44 40.04 11.84
C GLN A 76 -23.87 41.25 12.58
N LEU A 77 -22.63 41.64 12.30
CA LEU A 77 -21.98 42.82 12.84
C LEU A 77 -22.40 44.13 12.08
N GLY A 78 -23.09 43.99 10.96
CA GLY A 78 -23.43 45.14 10.10
C GLY A 78 -22.23 45.67 9.31
N GLU A 79 -21.20 44.88 9.09
CA GLU A 79 -19.92 45.24 8.47
C GLU A 79 -19.71 44.54 7.12
N ASN A 80 -18.73 45.02 6.35
CA ASN A 80 -18.26 44.30 5.15
C ASN A 80 -17.29 43.21 5.53
N VAL A 81 -17.22 42.16 4.70
CA VAL A 81 -16.23 41.11 4.84
C VAL A 81 -14.84 41.70 4.64
N GLY A 82 -13.97 41.49 5.62
CA GLY A 82 -12.59 42.03 5.67
C GLY A 82 -12.41 43.16 6.69
N ASP A 83 -13.51 43.67 7.29
CA ASP A 83 -13.41 44.60 8.42
C ASP A 83 -13.04 43.82 9.70
N THR A 84 -13.96 43.63 10.63
CA THR A 84 -13.68 42.82 11.86
C THR A 84 -13.58 41.33 11.56
N VAL A 85 -14.41 40.82 10.63
CA VAL A 85 -14.40 39.40 10.20
C VAL A 85 -13.98 39.31 8.75
N GLY A 86 -13.01 38.46 8.48
CA GLY A 86 -12.51 38.17 7.13
C GLY A 86 -12.29 36.69 6.88
N TYR A 87 -11.80 36.36 5.69
CA TYR A 87 -11.44 34.99 5.37
C TYR A 87 -10.14 34.89 4.55
N ARG A 88 -9.41 33.78 4.70
CA ARG A 88 -8.28 33.40 3.85
C ARG A 88 -8.45 31.98 3.34
N LEU A 89 -8.44 31.84 2.03
CA LEU A 89 -8.51 30.57 1.31
C LEU A 89 -7.27 30.46 0.42
N ARG A 90 -7.00 29.27 -0.10
CA ARG A 90 -5.81 28.99 -0.94
C ARG A 90 -5.62 30.00 -2.09
N ASN A 91 -6.71 30.51 -2.69
CA ASN A 91 -6.68 31.35 -3.89
C ASN A 91 -7.42 32.69 -3.72
N GLU A 92 -8.02 32.95 -2.57
CA GLU A 92 -8.84 34.12 -2.32
C GLU A 92 -8.68 34.56 -0.86
N SER A 93 -8.53 35.89 -0.65
CA SER A 93 -8.42 36.45 0.69
C SER A 93 -9.15 37.78 0.74
N LYS A 94 -9.95 37.98 1.82
CA LYS A 94 -10.56 39.27 2.19
C LYS A 94 -10.33 39.54 3.65
N VAL A 95 -9.21 40.18 3.95
CA VAL A 95 -8.78 40.60 5.29
C VAL A 95 -8.16 41.98 5.23
N SER A 96 -8.22 42.73 6.29
CA SER A 96 -7.57 44.02 6.48
C SER A 96 -6.70 43.99 7.74
N LYS A 97 -6.04 45.11 8.06
CA LYS A 97 -5.31 45.31 9.32
C LYS A 97 -6.22 45.24 10.56
N ASN A 98 -7.51 45.56 10.39
CA ASN A 98 -8.50 45.58 11.45
C ASN A 98 -9.16 44.21 11.64
N THR A 99 -8.94 43.23 10.75
CA THR A 99 -9.56 41.93 10.87
C THR A 99 -9.05 41.19 12.07
N ARG A 100 -9.94 40.93 13.05
CA ARG A 100 -9.67 40.17 14.28
C ARG A 100 -10.06 38.71 14.16
N LEU A 101 -11.18 38.41 13.51
CA LEU A 101 -11.62 37.02 13.27
C LEU A 101 -11.36 36.65 11.81
N GLU A 102 -10.41 35.77 11.59
CA GLU A 102 -10.11 35.26 10.26
C GLU A 102 -10.61 33.83 10.11
N VAL A 103 -11.58 33.63 9.23
CA VAL A 103 -12.05 32.27 8.86
C VAL A 103 -11.12 31.70 7.82
N ILE A 104 -10.45 30.60 8.14
CA ILE A 104 -9.38 30.03 7.31
C ILE A 104 -9.63 28.56 7.05
N THR A 105 -9.01 27.99 6.00
CA THR A 105 -8.96 26.55 5.81
C THR A 105 -7.73 25.96 6.50
N GLU A 106 -7.81 24.69 6.88
CA GLU A 106 -6.79 23.98 7.67
C GLU A 106 -5.38 24.16 7.12
N GLY A 107 -5.17 23.94 5.81
CA GLY A 107 -3.86 24.12 5.17
C GLY A 107 -3.34 25.56 5.16
N ILE A 108 -4.21 26.56 5.38
CA ILE A 108 -3.77 27.97 5.55
C ILE A 108 -3.14 28.15 6.93
N LEU A 109 -3.70 27.52 7.99
CA LEU A 109 -3.08 27.59 9.32
C LEU A 109 -1.70 26.94 9.31
N THR A 110 -1.53 25.78 8.70
CA THR A 110 -0.22 25.13 8.54
C THR A 110 0.79 26.07 7.86
N GLN A 111 0.37 26.78 6.79
CA GLN A 111 1.23 27.76 6.13
C GLN A 111 1.59 28.96 7.02
N ILE A 112 0.64 29.47 7.82
CA ILE A 112 0.88 30.57 8.78
C ILE A 112 1.90 30.12 9.81
N LEU A 113 1.72 28.94 10.44
CA LEU A 113 2.63 28.36 11.41
C LEU A 113 4.06 28.16 10.86
N GLN A 114 4.17 27.72 9.62
CA GLN A 114 5.47 27.56 8.94
C GLN A 114 6.21 28.87 8.65
N HIS A 115 5.50 30.01 8.63
CA HIS A 115 6.09 31.34 8.43
C HIS A 115 6.28 32.11 9.74
N ASP A 116 5.37 31.89 10.69
CA ASP A 116 5.36 32.51 12.01
C ASP A 116 5.02 31.42 13.04
N ALA A 117 6.06 30.75 13.51
CA ALA A 117 5.92 29.62 14.43
C ALA A 117 5.33 30.05 15.78
N GLU A 118 5.49 31.33 16.17
CA GLU A 118 4.94 31.86 17.41
C GLU A 118 3.47 32.29 17.27
N LEU A 119 2.88 32.28 16.07
CA LEU A 119 1.56 32.80 15.80
C LEU A 119 1.39 34.24 16.38
N THR A 120 2.33 35.12 16.05
CA THR A 120 2.40 36.47 16.62
C THR A 120 1.07 37.22 16.48
N GLY A 121 0.55 37.74 17.60
CA GLY A 121 -0.73 38.44 17.65
C GLY A 121 -1.97 37.56 17.59
N CYS A 122 -1.85 36.22 17.51
CA CYS A 122 -2.96 35.30 17.66
C CYS A 122 -3.18 34.96 19.13
N GLY A 123 -4.43 34.95 19.61
CA GLY A 123 -4.79 34.56 20.95
C GLY A 123 -5.57 33.25 21.04
N LEU A 124 -6.26 32.91 19.97
CA LEU A 124 -7.12 31.70 19.95
C LEU A 124 -7.15 31.08 18.57
N VAL A 125 -7.03 29.77 18.53
CA VAL A 125 -7.26 28.94 17.35
C VAL A 125 -8.46 28.04 17.58
N VAL A 126 -9.47 28.15 16.72
CA VAL A 126 -10.73 27.39 16.79
C VAL A 126 -10.75 26.38 15.66
N PHE A 127 -10.84 25.10 15.97
CA PHE A 127 -11.00 24.02 15.02
C PHE A 127 -12.48 23.63 14.95
N ASP A 128 -13.15 24.00 13.89
CA ASP A 128 -14.56 23.62 13.67
C ASP A 128 -14.65 22.29 12.90
N GLU A 129 -15.71 21.53 13.17
CA GLU A 129 -15.97 20.20 12.61
C GLU A 129 -14.79 19.21 12.81
N PHE A 130 -14.08 19.32 13.94
CA PHE A 130 -12.86 18.54 14.21
C PHE A 130 -13.08 17.02 14.17
N HIS A 131 -14.31 16.56 14.35
CA HIS A 131 -14.71 15.15 14.20
C HIS A 131 -14.59 14.61 12.77
N GLU A 132 -14.46 15.45 11.73
CA GLU A 132 -14.17 14.99 10.36
C GLU A 132 -12.76 14.35 10.26
N ARG A 133 -11.83 14.65 11.20
CA ARG A 133 -10.49 14.08 11.32
C ARG A 133 -9.75 14.07 9.99
N SER A 134 -9.74 15.21 9.29
CA SER A 134 -8.94 15.38 8.08
C SER A 134 -7.45 15.38 8.41
N LEU A 135 -6.62 14.89 7.49
CA LEU A 135 -5.15 14.88 7.63
C LEU A 135 -4.59 16.29 7.91
N ASN A 136 -5.16 17.31 7.24
CA ASN A 136 -4.74 18.69 7.43
C ASN A 136 -5.18 19.26 8.78
N ALA A 137 -6.36 18.88 9.29
CA ALA A 137 -6.81 19.29 10.62
C ALA A 137 -5.93 18.68 11.71
N ASP A 138 -5.65 17.38 11.63
CA ASP A 138 -4.81 16.68 12.59
C ASP A 138 -3.38 17.27 12.60
N LEU A 139 -2.79 17.56 11.44
CA LEU A 139 -1.50 18.23 11.34
C LEU A 139 -1.53 19.65 11.91
N ALA A 140 -2.50 20.48 11.49
CA ALA A 140 -2.63 21.86 11.96
C ALA A 140 -2.82 21.92 13.49
N PHE A 141 -3.60 20.97 14.04
CA PHE A 141 -3.76 20.82 15.47
C PHE A 141 -2.45 20.47 16.15
N ALA A 142 -1.74 19.45 15.69
CA ALA A 142 -0.48 18.99 16.28
C ALA A 142 0.56 20.12 16.31
N LEU A 143 0.72 20.88 15.20
CA LEU A 143 1.61 22.02 15.14
C LEU A 143 1.18 23.17 16.09
N THR A 144 -0.14 23.47 16.14
CA THR A 144 -0.65 24.50 17.05
C THR A 144 -0.44 24.11 18.51
N ARG A 145 -0.64 22.83 18.82
CA ARG A 145 -0.44 22.30 20.17
C ARG A 145 1.06 22.30 20.56
N ASP A 146 1.94 21.99 19.63
CA ASP A 146 3.40 22.07 19.83
C ASP A 146 3.82 23.50 20.16
N VAL A 147 3.30 24.49 19.43
CA VAL A 147 3.49 25.92 19.74
C VAL A 147 2.96 26.29 21.13
N GLN A 148 1.76 25.83 21.46
CA GLN A 148 1.15 26.09 22.77
C GLN A 148 1.99 25.52 23.91
N LEU A 149 2.52 24.32 23.77
CA LEU A 149 3.31 23.64 24.78
C LEU A 149 4.73 24.18 24.90
N GLY A 150 5.34 24.55 23.76
CA GLY A 150 6.76 24.90 23.71
C GLY A 150 7.07 26.39 23.68
N LEU A 151 6.19 27.22 23.07
CA LEU A 151 6.47 28.62 22.78
C LEU A 151 5.46 29.60 23.37
N ARG A 152 4.17 29.22 23.48
CA ARG A 152 3.06 30.12 23.75
C ARG A 152 2.08 29.52 24.76
N ASP A 153 2.42 29.56 26.04
CA ASP A 153 1.55 29.12 27.13
C ASP A 153 0.25 29.94 27.26
N ASP A 154 0.20 31.15 26.66
CA ASP A 154 -0.99 31.99 26.58
C ASP A 154 -1.93 31.69 25.41
N LEU A 155 -1.50 30.87 24.42
CA LEU A 155 -2.31 30.52 23.25
C LEU A 155 -3.44 29.59 23.66
N LYS A 156 -4.66 29.94 23.23
CA LYS A 156 -5.83 29.13 23.52
C LYS A 156 -6.22 28.27 22.31
N ILE A 157 -6.72 27.06 22.57
CA ILE A 157 -7.21 26.13 21.55
C ILE A 157 -8.66 25.77 21.90
N LEU A 158 -9.56 25.92 20.93
CA LEU A 158 -10.95 25.47 21.03
C LEU A 158 -11.23 24.44 19.93
N LEU A 159 -11.55 23.20 20.34
CA LEU A 159 -12.01 22.14 19.45
C LEU A 159 -13.53 22.09 19.46
N MET A 160 -14.17 22.15 18.29
CA MET A 160 -15.63 22.03 18.16
C MET A 160 -15.99 20.73 17.41
N SER A 161 -16.86 19.94 18.03
CA SER A 161 -17.29 18.65 17.49
C SER A 161 -18.82 18.58 17.41
N ALA A 162 -19.36 17.83 16.46
CA ALA A 162 -20.77 17.52 16.34
C ALA A 162 -21.16 16.19 16.97
N THR A 163 -20.21 15.39 17.43
CA THR A 163 -20.42 14.05 17.99
C THR A 163 -19.88 13.93 19.39
N LEU A 164 -20.54 13.09 20.21
CA LEU A 164 -20.14 12.75 21.59
C LEU A 164 -18.89 11.86 21.68
N ALA A 165 -18.37 11.39 20.54
CA ALA A 165 -17.18 10.52 20.51
C ALA A 165 -15.89 11.30 20.82
N THR A 166 -15.88 11.95 21.97
CA THR A 166 -14.79 12.78 22.47
C THR A 166 -13.79 12.00 23.30
N ASP A 167 -14.11 10.76 23.73
CA ASP A 167 -13.30 9.98 24.65
C ASP A 167 -11.88 9.77 24.14
N SER A 168 -11.70 9.47 22.84
CA SER A 168 -10.39 9.30 22.25
C SER A 168 -9.58 10.60 22.20
N ILE A 169 -10.24 11.74 22.00
CA ILE A 169 -9.61 13.07 22.01
C ILE A 169 -9.25 13.45 23.44
N MET A 170 -10.16 13.23 24.40
CA MET A 170 -9.91 13.50 25.82
C MET A 170 -8.80 12.65 26.43
N GLN A 171 -8.64 11.40 25.97
CA GLN A 171 -7.50 10.57 26.38
C GLN A 171 -6.15 11.17 25.98
N GLN A 172 -6.08 11.86 24.85
CA GLN A 172 -4.88 12.54 24.36
C GLN A 172 -4.72 13.97 24.94
N LEU A 173 -5.79 14.54 25.46
CA LEU A 173 -5.84 15.90 26.02
C LEU A 173 -6.47 15.88 27.44
N PRO A 174 -5.81 15.25 28.40
CA PRO A 174 -6.39 15.08 29.75
C PRO A 174 -6.59 16.41 30.50
N GLU A 175 -5.87 17.48 30.09
CA GLU A 175 -6.02 18.83 30.66
C GLU A 175 -7.14 19.65 30.00
N ALA A 176 -7.74 19.19 28.90
CA ALA A 176 -8.81 19.91 28.25
C ALA A 176 -10.11 19.80 29.02
N ILE A 177 -10.85 20.90 29.08
CA ILE A 177 -12.21 20.88 29.63
C ILE A 177 -13.19 20.54 28.50
N CYS A 178 -14.10 19.61 28.79
CA CYS A 178 -15.17 19.26 27.87
C CYS A 178 -16.47 19.94 28.30
N LEU A 179 -17.06 20.69 27.38
CA LEU A 179 -18.41 21.26 27.54
C LEU A 179 -19.35 20.68 26.49
N GLU A 180 -20.57 20.40 26.91
CA GLU A 180 -21.60 19.84 26.06
C GLU A 180 -22.83 20.76 26.02
N SER A 181 -23.35 20.98 24.80
CA SER A 181 -24.66 21.62 24.59
C SER A 181 -25.66 20.58 24.13
N GLU A 182 -26.73 20.37 24.89
CA GLU A 182 -27.73 19.35 24.57
C GLU A 182 -28.47 19.61 23.24
N GLY A 183 -28.51 20.84 22.76
CA GLY A 183 -29.10 21.19 21.49
C GLY A 183 -30.59 20.84 21.37
N ARG A 184 -31.31 21.55 20.53
CA ARG A 184 -32.73 21.24 20.21
C ARG A 184 -32.75 20.46 18.88
N SER A 185 -32.72 19.13 18.93
CA SER A 185 -33.06 18.29 17.79
C SER A 185 -34.47 17.74 17.93
N TYR A 186 -35.24 17.83 16.87
CA TYR A 186 -36.53 17.16 16.84
C TYR A 186 -36.36 15.67 16.60
N PRO A 187 -37.30 14.83 17.08
CA PRO A 187 -37.24 13.40 16.90
C PRO A 187 -37.26 13.04 15.39
N VAL A 188 -36.44 12.04 15.04
CA VAL A 188 -36.40 11.48 13.68
C VAL A 188 -36.80 10.02 13.77
N ASP A 189 -37.92 9.68 13.09
CA ASP A 189 -38.33 8.30 12.95
C ASP A 189 -37.49 7.59 11.90
N ILE A 190 -36.93 6.40 12.28
CA ILE A 190 -35.99 5.66 11.44
C ILE A 190 -36.64 4.37 10.96
N SER A 191 -36.77 4.23 9.64
CA SER A 191 -37.20 3.00 8.98
C SER A 191 -36.05 2.36 8.18
N TYR A 192 -36.12 1.05 8.02
CA TYR A 192 -35.10 0.27 7.32
C TYR A 192 -35.73 -0.43 6.12
N GLN A 193 -35.18 -0.22 4.93
CA GLN A 193 -35.63 -0.81 3.67
C GLN A 193 -34.41 -1.34 2.91
N ALA A 194 -33.96 -2.53 3.28
CA ALA A 194 -32.81 -3.15 2.65
C ALA A 194 -33.13 -3.73 1.27
N PRO A 195 -32.24 -3.64 0.28
CA PRO A 195 -32.38 -4.32 -1.00
C PRO A 195 -32.29 -5.84 -0.78
N SER A 196 -33.01 -6.62 -1.59
CA SER A 196 -32.93 -8.09 -1.57
C SER A 196 -31.53 -8.61 -1.90
N ASN A 197 -30.78 -7.84 -2.69
CA ASN A 197 -29.37 -8.09 -3.01
C ASN A 197 -28.60 -6.77 -2.91
N ALA A 198 -27.52 -6.76 -2.14
CA ALA A 198 -26.66 -5.57 -1.95
C ALA A 198 -26.10 -5.01 -3.27
N LYS A 199 -25.92 -5.82 -4.31
CA LYS A 199 -25.45 -5.37 -5.63
C LYS A 199 -26.50 -4.56 -6.39
N LEU A 200 -27.78 -4.70 -6.07
CA LEU A 200 -28.93 -4.03 -6.71
C LEU A 200 -29.40 -2.80 -5.91
N TRP A 201 -28.51 -2.23 -5.10
CA TRP A 201 -28.87 -1.09 -4.24
C TRP A 201 -29.31 0.15 -5.02
N ARG A 202 -28.78 0.37 -6.25
CA ARG A 202 -29.15 1.53 -7.09
C ARG A 202 -30.59 1.42 -7.61
N GLU A 203 -30.95 0.25 -8.10
CA GLU A 203 -32.31 -0.06 -8.58
C GLU A 203 -33.30 0.00 -7.43
N HIS A 204 -32.91 -0.48 -6.27
CA HIS A 204 -33.71 -0.39 -5.05
C HIS A 204 -33.88 1.08 -4.61
N ALA A 205 -32.82 1.87 -4.58
CA ALA A 205 -32.88 3.29 -4.27
C ALA A 205 -33.81 4.05 -5.25
N LEU A 206 -33.71 3.74 -6.56
CA LEU A 206 -34.60 4.32 -7.57
C LEU A 206 -36.06 3.95 -7.32
N ALA A 207 -36.36 2.70 -6.98
CA ALA A 207 -37.74 2.25 -6.67
C ALA A 207 -38.30 2.97 -5.44
N VAL A 208 -37.54 3.08 -4.37
CA VAL A 208 -37.92 3.82 -3.15
C VAL A 208 -38.13 5.30 -3.48
N LEU A 209 -37.23 5.93 -4.23
CA LEU A 209 -37.35 7.34 -4.62
C LEU A 209 -38.62 7.60 -5.43
N LYS A 210 -38.90 6.76 -6.43
CA LYS A 210 -40.14 6.87 -7.24
C LYS A 210 -41.45 6.79 -6.42
N SER A 211 -41.46 5.93 -5.37
CA SER A 211 -42.61 5.83 -4.49
C SER A 211 -42.75 7.05 -3.58
N VAL A 212 -41.64 7.56 -3.06
CA VAL A 212 -41.60 8.65 -2.08
C VAL A 212 -41.87 10.01 -2.72
N VAL A 213 -41.30 10.30 -3.89
CA VAL A 213 -41.44 11.60 -4.59
C VAL A 213 -42.93 11.97 -4.89
N ASN A 214 -43.78 10.97 -5.10
CA ASN A 214 -45.17 11.19 -5.36
C ASN A 214 -46.05 11.27 -4.09
N SER A 215 -45.59 10.76 -2.97
CA SER A 215 -46.35 10.68 -1.72
C SER A 215 -45.95 11.72 -0.67
N HIS A 216 -44.70 12.18 -0.70
CA HIS A 216 -44.14 13.08 0.30
C HIS A 216 -44.33 14.54 -0.07
N GLN A 217 -44.81 15.37 0.90
CA GLN A 217 -45.08 16.79 0.69
C GLN A 217 -43.99 17.76 1.14
N GLY A 218 -42.87 17.24 1.67
CA GLY A 218 -41.73 18.02 2.12
C GLY A 218 -40.51 17.94 1.20
N SER A 219 -39.37 18.48 1.64
CA SER A 219 -38.12 18.37 0.91
C SER A 219 -37.36 17.15 1.34
N ILE A 220 -36.80 16.46 0.36
CA ILE A 220 -36.11 15.16 0.52
C ILE A 220 -34.61 15.34 0.30
N LEU A 221 -33.80 14.83 1.21
CA LEU A 221 -32.34 14.74 1.07
C LEU A 221 -31.93 13.28 0.93
N VAL A 222 -31.21 12.96 -0.15
CA VAL A 222 -30.75 11.59 -0.46
C VAL A 222 -29.23 11.53 -0.39
N PHE A 223 -28.70 10.68 0.46
CA PHE A 223 -27.27 10.43 0.56
C PHE A 223 -26.84 9.27 -0.35
N LEU A 224 -25.94 9.57 -1.29
CA LEU A 224 -25.43 8.66 -2.31
C LEU A 224 -23.88 8.60 -2.25
N PRO A 225 -23.27 7.46 -2.61
CA PRO A 225 -21.83 7.31 -2.47
C PRO A 225 -21.01 8.18 -3.41
N GLY A 226 -21.50 8.50 -4.61
CA GLY A 226 -20.70 9.24 -5.58
C GLY A 226 -21.46 9.97 -6.66
N THR A 227 -20.73 10.82 -7.40
CA THR A 227 -21.29 11.66 -8.48
C THR A 227 -21.91 10.85 -9.63
N GLY A 228 -21.36 9.65 -9.90
CA GLY A 228 -21.93 8.75 -10.92
C GLY A 228 -23.32 8.26 -10.54
N ASP A 229 -23.53 7.96 -9.26
CA ASP A 229 -24.83 7.51 -8.72
C ASP A 229 -25.84 8.65 -8.73
N ILE A 230 -25.40 9.86 -8.36
CA ILE A 230 -26.25 11.08 -8.42
C ILE A 230 -26.72 11.33 -9.84
N ARG A 231 -25.84 11.29 -10.84
CA ARG A 231 -26.19 11.51 -12.23
C ARG A 231 -27.16 10.46 -12.75
N TYR A 232 -26.87 9.18 -12.47
CA TYR A 232 -27.72 8.07 -12.87
C TYR A 232 -29.14 8.22 -12.30
N LEU A 233 -29.27 8.46 -10.98
CA LEU A 233 -30.58 8.64 -10.36
C LEU A 233 -31.29 9.93 -10.82
N ALA A 234 -30.57 11.02 -11.02
CA ALA A 234 -31.13 12.28 -11.54
C ALA A 234 -31.72 12.08 -12.94
N GLU A 235 -31.00 11.39 -13.81
CA GLU A 235 -31.45 11.07 -15.17
C GLU A 235 -32.72 10.20 -15.14
N GLN A 236 -32.70 9.11 -14.36
CA GLN A 236 -33.85 8.18 -14.26
C GLN A 236 -35.08 8.79 -13.57
N LEU A 237 -34.88 9.77 -12.70
CA LEU A 237 -35.99 10.47 -12.00
C LEU A 237 -36.56 11.64 -12.78
N SER A 238 -35.84 12.23 -13.71
CA SER A 238 -36.21 13.46 -14.41
C SER A 238 -37.63 13.39 -15.03
N ALA A 239 -38.00 12.24 -15.60
CA ALA A 239 -39.32 12.01 -16.18
C ALA A 239 -40.46 11.75 -15.16
N PHE A 240 -40.10 11.52 -13.88
CA PHE A 240 -41.06 11.19 -12.82
C PHE A 240 -41.25 12.31 -11.79
N MET A 241 -40.54 13.44 -11.99
CA MET A 241 -40.60 14.56 -11.04
C MET A 241 -41.95 15.29 -11.12
N PRO A 242 -42.67 15.48 -10.01
CA PRO A 242 -43.88 16.33 -9.99
C PRO A 242 -43.50 17.81 -10.13
N GLU A 243 -44.38 18.60 -10.68
CA GLU A 243 -44.17 20.06 -10.86
C GLU A 243 -43.89 20.80 -9.54
N SER A 244 -44.39 20.24 -8.42
CA SER A 244 -44.21 20.76 -7.07
C SER A 244 -42.83 20.55 -6.49
N MET A 245 -41.96 19.73 -7.14
CA MET A 245 -40.67 19.35 -6.59
C MET A 245 -39.52 19.62 -7.58
N LEU A 246 -38.44 20.24 -7.08
CA LEU A 246 -37.25 20.58 -7.85
C LEU A 246 -36.13 19.56 -7.58
N LEU A 247 -35.63 18.93 -8.64
CA LEU A 247 -34.48 18.02 -8.57
C LEU A 247 -33.17 18.80 -8.51
N CYS A 248 -32.40 18.65 -7.42
CA CYS A 248 -31.17 19.38 -7.14
C CYS A 248 -30.02 18.43 -6.87
N PRO A 249 -29.15 18.11 -7.82
CA PRO A 249 -27.87 17.45 -7.55
C PRO A 249 -26.98 18.32 -6.66
N LEU A 250 -26.23 17.71 -5.72
CA LEU A 250 -25.29 18.39 -4.82
C LEU A 250 -24.02 17.56 -4.58
N TYR A 251 -22.91 17.98 -5.19
CA TYR A 251 -21.59 17.39 -5.02
C TYR A 251 -20.50 18.45 -5.24
N GLY A 252 -19.27 18.18 -4.80
CA GLY A 252 -18.17 19.15 -4.73
C GLY A 252 -17.79 19.83 -6.05
N ASP A 253 -17.88 19.10 -7.18
CA ASP A 253 -17.46 19.59 -8.51
C ASP A 253 -18.51 20.46 -9.23
N LEU A 254 -19.69 20.63 -8.65
CA LEU A 254 -20.73 21.48 -9.26
C LEU A 254 -20.32 22.96 -9.28
N ALA A 255 -20.83 23.69 -10.26
CA ALA A 255 -20.71 25.13 -10.27
C ALA A 255 -21.34 25.77 -8.99
N LEU A 256 -20.69 26.79 -8.46
CA LEU A 256 -21.09 27.41 -7.18
C LEU A 256 -22.59 27.84 -7.19
N ALA A 257 -23.08 28.36 -8.30
CA ALA A 257 -24.49 28.73 -8.46
C ALA A 257 -25.45 27.55 -8.28
N GLN A 258 -25.10 26.38 -8.81
CA GLN A 258 -25.91 25.17 -8.67
C GLN A 258 -25.85 24.61 -7.24
N GLN A 259 -24.68 24.68 -6.58
CA GLN A 259 -24.58 24.32 -5.17
C GLN A 259 -25.42 25.26 -4.30
N GLN A 260 -25.37 26.57 -4.54
CA GLN A 260 -26.21 27.58 -3.86
C GLN A 260 -27.70 27.33 -4.07
N GLN A 261 -28.11 26.96 -5.28
CA GLN A 261 -29.51 26.63 -5.59
C GLN A 261 -29.96 25.38 -4.80
N ALA A 262 -29.11 24.36 -4.64
CA ALA A 262 -29.45 23.19 -3.84
C ALA A 262 -29.60 23.50 -2.35
N ILE A 263 -28.76 24.42 -1.82
CA ILE A 263 -28.73 24.78 -0.39
C ILE A 263 -29.80 25.79 -0.01
N ALA A 264 -30.01 26.85 -0.81
CA ALA A 264 -30.95 27.94 -0.53
C ALA A 264 -32.37 27.42 -0.31
N PRO A 265 -33.25 28.16 0.42
CA PRO A 265 -34.66 27.80 0.55
C PRO A 265 -35.35 27.59 -0.80
N ALA A 266 -36.32 26.70 -0.84
CA ALA A 266 -37.11 26.50 -2.05
C ALA A 266 -37.89 27.75 -2.41
N THR A 267 -37.91 28.14 -3.67
CA THR A 267 -38.64 29.30 -4.17
C THR A 267 -39.98 28.85 -4.74
N ASN A 268 -40.97 29.76 -4.77
CA ASN A 268 -42.28 29.57 -5.41
C ASN A 268 -43.10 28.40 -4.82
N GLY A 269 -43.01 28.11 -3.53
CA GLY A 269 -43.78 27.05 -2.89
C GLY A 269 -43.45 25.63 -3.33
N LYS A 270 -42.34 25.44 -4.07
CA LYS A 270 -41.85 24.10 -4.47
C LYS A 270 -41.01 23.47 -3.37
N ASN A 271 -41.04 22.14 -3.28
CA ASN A 271 -40.14 21.35 -2.47
C ASN A 271 -38.90 20.94 -3.26
N LYS A 272 -37.92 20.36 -2.60
CA LYS A 272 -36.68 19.90 -3.24
C LYS A 272 -36.42 18.41 -3.02
N LEU A 273 -35.96 17.76 -4.08
CA LEU A 273 -35.28 16.48 -4.00
C LEU A 273 -33.79 16.74 -4.21
N VAL A 274 -33.01 16.71 -3.11
CA VAL A 274 -31.55 16.94 -3.16
C VAL A 274 -30.84 15.60 -3.17
N LEU A 275 -30.11 15.30 -4.26
CA LEU A 275 -29.26 14.11 -4.37
C LEU A 275 -27.83 14.51 -4.03
N ALA A 276 -27.31 14.08 -2.88
CA ALA A 276 -26.06 14.58 -2.35
C ALA A 276 -25.06 13.44 -2.03
N THR A 277 -23.78 13.76 -2.06
CA THR A 277 -22.75 12.97 -1.41
C THR A 277 -22.64 13.34 0.08
N ASN A 278 -21.62 12.84 0.78
CA ASN A 278 -21.29 13.25 2.16
C ASN A 278 -21.06 14.78 2.34
N ILE A 279 -21.04 15.57 1.27
CA ILE A 279 -20.98 17.05 1.34
C ILE A 279 -22.14 17.65 2.15
N ALA A 280 -23.29 16.99 2.15
CA ALA A 280 -24.47 17.40 2.90
C ALA A 280 -24.53 16.83 4.32
N GLU A 281 -23.53 16.02 4.73
CA GLU A 281 -23.52 15.32 6.03
C GLU A 281 -23.19 16.26 7.20
N THR A 282 -22.27 17.23 7.01
CA THR A 282 -21.76 18.09 8.08
C THR A 282 -22.01 19.59 7.80
N SER A 283 -21.11 20.27 7.20
CA SER A 283 -20.96 21.75 7.14
C SER A 283 -22.05 22.53 6.38
N LEU A 284 -22.98 21.87 5.69
CA LEU A 284 -24.03 22.54 4.91
C LEU A 284 -25.43 22.34 5.52
N THR A 285 -26.18 23.44 5.72
CA THR A 285 -27.57 23.35 6.11
C THR A 285 -28.46 23.51 4.88
N ILE A 286 -29.26 22.51 4.57
CA ILE A 286 -30.29 22.56 3.55
C ILE A 286 -31.63 22.82 4.27
N GLU A 287 -32.25 23.94 4.01
CA GLU A 287 -33.48 24.31 4.70
C GLU A 287 -34.69 23.50 4.19
N GLY A 288 -35.58 23.16 5.09
CA GLY A 288 -36.87 22.53 4.78
C GLY A 288 -36.83 21.02 4.57
N VAL A 289 -35.69 20.35 4.83
CA VAL A 289 -35.59 18.89 4.75
C VAL A 289 -36.28 18.25 5.95
N ASP A 290 -37.26 17.39 5.70
CA ASP A 290 -37.99 16.61 6.68
C ASP A 290 -37.93 15.08 6.40
N LEU A 291 -37.43 14.68 5.22
CA LEU A 291 -37.15 13.29 4.89
C LEU A 291 -35.70 13.09 4.42
N VAL A 292 -35.05 12.15 5.01
CA VAL A 292 -33.72 11.68 4.60
C VAL A 292 -33.83 10.27 4.04
N ILE A 293 -33.20 10.01 2.91
CA ILE A 293 -32.98 8.66 2.37
C ILE A 293 -31.48 8.40 2.33
N ASP A 294 -31.03 7.39 3.07
CA ASP A 294 -29.60 7.09 3.22
C ASP A 294 -29.24 5.76 2.59
N SER A 295 -28.41 5.79 1.53
CA SER A 295 -27.87 4.57 0.93
C SER A 295 -26.99 3.76 1.88
N GLY A 296 -26.49 4.36 2.97
CA GLY A 296 -25.58 3.75 3.89
C GLY A 296 -24.17 3.51 3.32
N LEU A 297 -23.86 4.12 2.18
CA LEU A 297 -22.62 3.95 1.44
C LEU A 297 -21.86 5.27 1.27
N GLU A 298 -20.55 5.17 1.12
CA GLU A 298 -19.65 6.27 0.77
C GLU A 298 -18.52 5.80 -0.14
N ASN A 299 -17.97 6.72 -0.95
CA ASN A 299 -16.74 6.49 -1.68
C ASN A 299 -15.58 7.19 -0.95
N VAL A 300 -14.56 6.43 -0.60
CA VAL A 300 -13.36 6.91 0.09
C VAL A 300 -12.14 6.70 -0.79
N ALA A 301 -11.28 7.71 -0.87
CA ALA A 301 -9.97 7.58 -1.49
C ALA A 301 -9.01 6.94 -0.50
N LEU A 302 -8.59 5.71 -0.79
CA LEU A 302 -7.59 4.98 -0.01
C LEU A 302 -6.27 5.03 -0.77
N TYR A 303 -5.21 5.50 -0.11
CA TYR A 303 -3.87 5.46 -0.68
C TYR A 303 -3.31 4.05 -0.63
N ASP A 304 -3.01 3.51 -1.79
CA ASP A 304 -2.41 2.19 -1.95
C ASP A 304 -0.89 2.34 -2.09
N THR A 305 -0.16 1.92 -1.07
CA THR A 305 1.31 1.96 -1.04
C THR A 305 1.97 1.03 -2.07
N GLN A 306 1.24 0.05 -2.62
CA GLN A 306 1.78 -0.82 -3.67
C GLN A 306 1.74 -0.16 -5.05
N THR A 307 0.75 0.69 -5.29
CA THR A 307 0.55 1.40 -6.55
C THR A 307 0.92 2.87 -6.46
N LEU A 308 1.25 3.37 -5.26
CA LEU A 308 1.55 4.77 -4.96
C LEU A 308 0.47 5.70 -5.55
N SER A 309 -0.78 5.32 -5.41
CA SER A 309 -1.92 6.05 -5.98
C SER A 309 -3.16 5.89 -5.12
N ASN A 310 -4.05 6.89 -5.21
CA ASN A 310 -5.33 6.84 -4.55
C ASN A 310 -6.30 5.92 -5.30
N LYS A 311 -6.89 4.96 -4.57
CA LYS A 311 -7.93 4.09 -5.06
C LYS A 311 -9.27 4.50 -4.45
N LEU A 312 -10.22 4.86 -5.30
CA LEU A 312 -11.59 5.13 -4.84
C LEU A 312 -12.30 3.81 -4.54
N THR A 313 -12.66 3.62 -3.28
CA THR A 313 -13.32 2.39 -2.80
C THR A 313 -14.68 2.74 -2.20
N GLN A 314 -15.71 2.03 -2.62
CA GLN A 314 -17.05 2.12 -2.02
C GLN A 314 -17.11 1.25 -0.78
N ARG A 315 -17.58 1.81 0.34
CA ARG A 315 -17.76 1.10 1.60
C ARG A 315 -19.02 1.51 2.33
N ALA A 316 -19.42 0.74 3.34
CA ALA A 316 -20.46 1.12 4.28
C ALA A 316 -19.97 2.28 5.18
N ILE A 317 -20.84 3.24 5.49
CA ILE A 317 -20.57 4.33 6.44
C ILE A 317 -20.59 3.82 7.88
N ALA A 318 -19.93 4.55 8.77
CA ALA A 318 -19.97 4.31 10.22
C ALA A 318 -21.34 4.63 10.83
N LYS A 319 -21.60 4.16 12.06
CA LYS A 319 -22.82 4.48 12.81
C LYS A 319 -22.95 5.97 13.05
N ALA A 320 -21.88 6.65 13.43
CA ALA A 320 -21.86 8.10 13.64
C ALA A 320 -22.33 8.87 12.40
N SER A 321 -21.80 8.52 11.21
CA SER A 321 -22.24 9.11 9.93
C SER A 321 -23.73 8.85 9.67
N ALA A 322 -24.21 7.63 9.88
CA ALA A 322 -25.63 7.30 9.67
C ALA A 322 -26.56 8.08 10.63
N ILE A 323 -26.12 8.35 11.84
CA ILE A 323 -26.85 9.18 12.81
C ILE A 323 -26.85 10.64 12.38
N GLN A 324 -25.70 11.18 11.95
CA GLN A 324 -25.58 12.55 11.47
C GLN A 324 -26.45 12.79 10.22
N ARG A 325 -26.44 11.85 9.25
CA ARG A 325 -27.29 11.90 8.06
C ARG A 325 -28.77 11.92 8.42
N ALA A 326 -29.21 11.01 9.30
CA ALA A 326 -30.59 10.99 9.79
C ALA A 326 -30.97 12.31 10.48
N GLY A 327 -30.08 12.87 11.30
CA GLY A 327 -30.29 14.14 12.01
C GLY A 327 -30.56 15.36 11.10
N ARG A 328 -30.30 15.24 9.77
CA ARG A 328 -30.63 16.29 8.81
C ARG A 328 -32.14 16.51 8.66
N ALA A 329 -32.96 15.48 8.88
CA ALA A 329 -34.41 15.58 8.85
C ALA A 329 -35.00 16.27 10.11
N GLY A 330 -34.32 16.17 11.27
CA GLY A 330 -34.79 16.65 12.58
C GLY A 330 -34.34 18.06 12.96
N ARG A 331 -33.99 18.95 12.03
CA ARG A 331 -33.41 20.26 12.37
C ARG A 331 -34.42 21.33 12.70
N LEU A 332 -35.51 21.39 11.94
CA LEU A 332 -36.56 22.45 12.07
C LEU A 332 -37.87 21.89 12.60
N GLN A 333 -38.13 20.63 12.39
CA GLN A 333 -39.33 19.89 12.79
C GLN A 333 -39.03 18.40 12.93
N ALA A 334 -39.99 17.63 13.44
CA ALA A 334 -39.87 16.15 13.44
C ALA A 334 -39.74 15.63 12.00
N GLY A 335 -38.87 14.66 11.80
CA GLY A 335 -38.56 14.17 10.46
C GLY A 335 -38.52 12.64 10.38
N HIS A 336 -38.26 12.15 9.18
CA HIS A 336 -38.14 10.73 8.90
C HIS A 336 -36.82 10.42 8.22
N CYS A 337 -36.28 9.21 8.47
CA CYS A 337 -35.11 8.71 7.78
C CYS A 337 -35.34 7.26 7.31
N ILE A 338 -35.26 7.09 5.99
CA ILE A 338 -35.29 5.75 5.35
C ILE A 338 -33.87 5.30 5.09
N ARG A 339 -33.43 4.26 5.81
CA ARG A 339 -32.12 3.62 5.62
C ARG A 339 -32.26 2.48 4.62
N LEU A 340 -31.51 2.56 3.50
CA LEU A 340 -31.53 1.53 2.44
C LEU A 340 -30.60 0.35 2.78
N PHE A 341 -30.58 -0.06 4.04
CA PHE A 341 -29.84 -1.20 4.56
C PHE A 341 -30.58 -1.76 5.79
N SER A 342 -30.20 -2.95 6.27
CA SER A 342 -30.92 -3.60 7.37
C SER A 342 -30.50 -3.06 8.75
N LYS A 343 -31.35 -3.27 9.75
CA LYS A 343 -31.03 -2.94 11.15
C LYS A 343 -29.84 -3.76 11.66
N ASP A 344 -29.73 -5.03 11.25
CA ASP A 344 -28.61 -5.89 11.62
C ASP A 344 -27.30 -5.44 10.98
N ASP A 345 -27.34 -4.94 9.73
CA ASP A 345 -26.20 -4.33 9.09
C ASP A 345 -25.76 -3.06 9.84
N PHE A 346 -26.69 -2.20 10.25
CA PHE A 346 -26.39 -1.04 11.09
C PHE A 346 -25.67 -1.42 12.39
N GLN A 347 -26.14 -2.47 13.08
CA GLN A 347 -25.52 -2.88 14.35
C GLN A 347 -24.07 -3.34 14.18
N ARG A 348 -23.73 -3.95 13.04
CA ARG A 348 -22.38 -4.47 12.73
C ARG A 348 -21.41 -3.41 12.24
N ARG A 349 -21.86 -2.20 11.92
CA ARG A 349 -21.00 -1.11 11.46
C ARG A 349 -20.07 -0.62 12.55
N SER A 350 -18.92 -0.10 12.16
CA SER A 350 -18.00 0.60 13.07
C SER A 350 -18.70 1.80 13.73
N GLU A 351 -18.36 2.09 14.96
CA GLU A 351 -18.92 3.26 15.68
C GLU A 351 -18.56 4.55 14.96
N GLN A 352 -17.28 4.70 14.56
CA GLN A 352 -16.74 5.89 13.93
C GLN A 352 -16.08 5.59 12.59
N SER A 353 -15.98 6.61 11.74
CA SER A 353 -15.20 6.56 10.50
C SER A 353 -13.71 6.50 10.82
N VAL A 354 -12.97 5.74 10.02
CA VAL A 354 -11.50 5.70 10.12
C VAL A 354 -10.96 7.08 9.72
N SER A 355 -10.05 7.63 10.53
CA SER A 355 -9.41 8.92 10.29
C SER A 355 -8.63 8.95 8.97
N GLU A 356 -8.49 10.13 8.39
CA GLU A 356 -7.80 10.29 7.11
C GLU A 356 -6.31 9.94 7.22
N ILE A 357 -5.68 10.13 8.36
CA ILE A 357 -4.27 9.80 8.61
C ILE A 357 -3.97 8.29 8.40
N GLN A 358 -4.96 7.42 8.61
CA GLN A 358 -4.83 5.98 8.37
C GLN A 358 -5.02 5.58 6.90
N GLN A 359 -5.52 6.49 6.05
CA GLN A 359 -5.99 6.13 4.71
C GLN A 359 -5.35 6.97 3.59
N ALA A 360 -4.98 8.22 3.87
CA ALA A 360 -4.47 9.15 2.87
C ALA A 360 -2.98 8.95 2.55
N ASP A 361 -2.53 9.61 1.49
CA ASP A 361 -1.12 9.80 1.17
C ASP A 361 -0.46 10.69 2.24
N LEU A 362 0.57 10.17 2.89
CA LEU A 362 1.27 10.88 3.97
C LEU A 362 2.38 11.83 3.46
N LEU A 363 2.77 11.78 2.19
CA LEU A 363 3.87 12.59 1.67
C LEU A 363 3.69 14.09 1.92
N PRO A 364 2.52 14.70 1.65
CA PRO A 364 2.31 16.12 1.91
C PRO A 364 2.45 16.48 3.39
N MET A 365 1.91 15.64 4.29
CA MET A 365 1.99 15.85 5.72
C MET A 365 3.43 15.74 6.23
N LEU A 366 4.14 14.67 5.85
CA LEU A 366 5.52 14.43 6.29
C LEU A 366 6.49 15.49 5.73
N MET A 367 6.20 16.04 4.55
CA MET A 367 6.94 17.17 4.02
C MET A 367 6.82 18.43 4.91
N GLU A 368 5.60 18.70 5.42
CA GLU A 368 5.37 19.79 6.36
C GLU A 368 6.01 19.51 7.75
N LEU A 369 6.00 18.24 8.21
CA LEU A 369 6.73 17.84 9.41
C LEU A 369 8.24 18.09 9.26
N GLY A 370 8.83 17.65 8.15
CA GLY A 370 10.25 17.89 7.88
C GLY A 370 10.58 19.38 7.79
N ARG A 371 9.67 20.22 7.29
CA ARG A 371 9.79 21.67 7.29
C ARG A 371 9.71 22.27 8.70
N TRP A 372 8.89 21.72 9.58
CA TRP A 372 8.79 22.08 11.00
C TRP A 372 10.04 21.67 11.80
N GLY A 373 10.83 20.74 11.29
CA GLY A 373 12.03 20.20 11.94
C GLY A 373 11.80 18.86 12.64
N ALA A 374 10.59 18.26 12.51
CA ALA A 374 10.32 16.95 13.04
C ALA A 374 10.74 15.84 12.05
N SER A 375 11.30 14.76 12.57
CA SER A 375 11.75 13.58 11.81
C SER A 375 10.87 12.34 12.05
N ASP A 376 9.85 12.47 12.90
CA ASP A 376 8.91 11.41 13.27
C ASP A 376 7.60 12.05 13.74
N CYS A 377 6.47 11.45 13.41
CA CYS A 377 5.16 11.91 13.89
C CYS A 377 5.05 11.90 15.42
N ALA A 378 5.74 10.97 16.09
CA ALA A 378 5.76 10.87 17.55
C ALA A 378 6.43 12.06 18.27
N GLN A 379 7.16 12.91 17.55
CA GLN A 379 7.74 14.12 18.10
C GLN A 379 6.71 15.25 18.28
N LEU A 380 5.53 15.10 17.69
CA LEU A 380 4.45 16.09 17.78
C LEU A 380 3.27 15.53 18.60
N PRO A 381 2.50 16.38 19.27
CA PRO A 381 1.31 15.97 20.03
C PRO A 381 0.13 15.62 19.09
N MET A 382 0.29 14.56 18.31
CA MET A 382 -0.74 14.07 17.40
C MET A 382 -1.90 13.41 18.17
N ILE A 383 -3.13 13.60 17.72
CA ILE A 383 -4.30 12.90 18.30
C ILE A 383 -4.27 11.41 17.93
N GLU A 384 -3.78 11.09 16.75
CA GLU A 384 -3.67 9.71 16.26
C GLU A 384 -2.42 9.57 15.41
N MET A 385 -1.70 8.47 15.59
CA MET A 385 -0.48 8.18 14.82
C MET A 385 -0.84 7.42 13.54
N PRO A 386 -0.15 7.68 12.43
CA PRO A 386 -0.26 6.83 11.25
C PRO A 386 0.29 5.43 11.54
N GLU A 387 -0.11 4.44 10.73
CA GLU A 387 0.51 3.12 10.78
C GLU A 387 2.01 3.23 10.53
N SER A 388 2.84 2.71 11.45
CA SER A 388 4.30 2.87 11.43
C SER A 388 4.95 2.44 10.09
N LYS A 389 4.46 1.36 9.49
CA LYS A 389 4.96 0.90 8.19
C LYS A 389 4.68 1.90 7.06
N ARG A 390 3.49 2.51 7.04
CA ARG A 390 3.10 3.52 6.04
C ARG A 390 3.92 4.79 6.22
N GLU A 391 4.12 5.20 7.47
CA GLU A 391 4.96 6.36 7.78
C GLU A 391 6.40 6.16 7.31
N GLN A 392 7.02 5.01 7.63
CA GLN A 392 8.38 4.69 7.21
C GLN A 392 8.54 4.67 5.68
N LEU A 393 7.58 4.07 4.97
CA LEU A 393 7.58 4.06 3.50
C LEU A 393 7.49 5.49 2.94
N ALA A 394 6.64 6.35 3.49
CA ALA A 394 6.47 7.70 3.02
C ALA A 394 7.71 8.58 3.33
N TRP A 395 8.38 8.40 4.48
CA TRP A 395 9.67 9.03 4.75
C TRP A 395 10.74 8.60 3.74
N GLN A 396 10.84 7.29 3.44
CA GLN A 396 11.77 6.77 2.46
C GLN A 396 11.51 7.34 1.06
N GLU A 397 10.25 7.46 0.68
CA GLU A 397 9.83 8.05 -0.60
C GLU A 397 10.26 9.51 -0.75
N LEU A 398 10.15 10.32 0.31
CA LEU A 398 10.66 11.69 0.32
C LEU A 398 12.20 11.78 0.21
N ILE A 399 12.91 10.82 0.79
CA ILE A 399 14.37 10.69 0.67
C ILE A 399 14.74 10.28 -0.76
N ASP A 400 14.04 9.29 -1.34
CA ASP A 400 14.29 8.83 -2.71
C ASP A 400 13.99 9.92 -3.76
N LEU A 401 13.04 10.82 -3.48
CA LEU A 401 12.79 12.02 -4.28
C LEU A 401 13.82 13.12 -4.04
N GLU A 402 14.82 12.90 -3.18
CA GLU A 402 15.84 13.88 -2.79
C GLU A 402 15.28 15.16 -2.16
N LEU A 403 14.08 15.11 -1.57
CA LEU A 403 13.45 16.22 -0.87
C LEU A 403 13.93 16.31 0.58
N LEU A 404 14.24 15.18 1.17
CA LEU A 404 14.83 15.04 2.49
C LEU A 404 16.18 14.32 2.42
N SER A 405 17.04 14.62 3.38
CA SER A 405 18.27 13.86 3.62
C SER A 405 17.97 12.52 4.28
N THR A 406 18.95 11.64 4.40
CA THR A 406 18.84 10.38 5.17
C THR A 406 18.55 10.62 6.65
N THR A 407 18.82 11.80 7.18
CA THR A 407 18.46 12.25 8.53
C THR A 407 17.10 12.95 8.58
N LYS A 408 16.30 12.85 7.51
CA LYS A 408 14.96 13.44 7.35
C LYS A 408 14.90 14.96 7.44
N GLN A 409 15.99 15.64 7.18
CA GLN A 409 16.04 17.11 7.10
C GLN A 409 15.82 17.59 5.68
N LEU A 410 15.22 18.78 5.52
CA LEU A 410 14.98 19.37 4.21
C LEU A 410 16.29 19.61 3.44
N THR A 411 16.36 19.09 2.23
CA THR A 411 17.41 19.42 1.26
C THR A 411 17.19 20.83 0.67
N ALA A 412 18.12 21.31 -0.13
CA ALA A 412 17.95 22.56 -0.88
C ALA A 412 16.72 22.51 -1.81
N ASP A 413 16.50 21.36 -2.47
CA ASP A 413 15.31 21.14 -3.30
C ASP A 413 14.06 21.01 -2.46
N GLY A 414 14.11 20.31 -1.30
CA GLY A 414 13.01 20.23 -0.35
C GLY A 414 12.51 21.59 0.11
N LYS A 415 13.42 22.54 0.40
CA LYS A 415 13.08 23.92 0.74
C LYS A 415 12.36 24.64 -0.42
N LYS A 416 12.79 24.43 -1.66
CA LYS A 416 12.13 25.01 -2.83
C LYS A 416 10.76 24.39 -3.06
N VAL A 417 10.65 23.07 -2.96
CA VAL A 417 9.40 22.31 -3.12
C VAL A 417 8.34 22.77 -2.13
N SER A 418 8.69 23.01 -0.88
CA SER A 418 7.75 23.44 0.17
C SER A 418 7.06 24.80 -0.09
N ALA A 419 7.57 25.60 -1.03
CA ALA A 419 6.94 26.85 -1.43
C ALA A 419 5.77 26.66 -2.41
N PHE A 420 5.65 25.47 -3.04
CA PHE A 420 4.56 25.19 -3.99
C PHE A 420 3.32 24.65 -3.29
N PRO A 421 2.14 25.20 -3.59
CA PRO A 421 0.89 24.71 -3.05
C PRO A 421 0.36 23.51 -3.86
N CYS A 422 1.18 22.46 -4.06
CA CYS A 422 0.83 21.24 -4.77
C CYS A 422 1.50 20.04 -4.08
N HIS A 423 1.16 18.84 -4.55
CA HIS A 423 1.77 17.63 -4.06
C HIS A 423 3.31 17.65 -4.20
N PRO A 424 4.12 17.16 -3.22
CA PRO A 424 5.58 17.23 -3.26
C PRO A 424 6.21 16.66 -4.53
N ARG A 425 5.66 15.58 -5.09
CA ARG A 425 6.09 14.98 -6.37
C ARG A 425 5.96 15.95 -7.53
N PHE A 426 4.86 16.71 -7.60
CA PHE A 426 4.64 17.68 -8.66
C PHE A 426 5.52 18.91 -8.48
N ALA A 427 5.71 19.34 -7.25
CA ALA A 427 6.62 20.44 -6.97
C ALA A 427 8.07 20.08 -7.34
N LYS A 428 8.55 18.84 -7.06
CA LYS A 428 9.85 18.34 -7.53
C LYS A 428 9.94 18.40 -9.06
N MET A 429 8.91 17.94 -9.76
CA MET A 429 8.81 17.98 -11.20
C MET A 429 8.94 19.42 -11.75
N LEU A 430 8.29 20.41 -11.12
CA LEU A 430 8.37 21.83 -11.53
C LEU A 430 9.79 22.38 -11.39
N ILE A 431 10.46 22.11 -10.27
CA ILE A 431 11.84 22.57 -10.02
C ILE A 431 12.80 21.92 -11.01
N SER A 432 12.65 20.62 -11.24
CA SER A 432 13.50 19.89 -12.18
C SER A 432 13.31 20.38 -13.61
N ALA A 433 12.05 20.62 -14.04
CA ALA A 433 11.77 21.17 -15.36
C ALA A 433 12.38 22.56 -15.56
N GLN A 434 12.37 23.40 -14.52
CA GLN A 434 13.01 24.73 -14.58
C GLN A 434 14.54 24.63 -14.75
N CYS A 435 15.19 23.71 -14.06
CA CYS A 435 16.62 23.48 -14.21
C CYS A 435 16.95 22.94 -15.61
N LEU A 436 16.15 21.98 -16.12
CA LEU A 436 16.34 21.38 -17.44
C LEU A 436 16.09 22.39 -18.57
N GLU A 437 15.07 23.26 -18.45
CA GLU A 437 14.80 24.32 -19.42
C GLU A 437 16.06 25.20 -19.65
N GLN A 438 16.80 25.46 -18.57
CA GLN A 438 18.02 26.26 -18.63
C GLN A 438 19.26 25.47 -19.09
N GLN A 439 19.42 24.24 -18.62
CA GLN A 439 20.61 23.41 -18.90
C GLN A 439 20.61 22.81 -20.29
N GLN A 440 19.42 22.43 -20.79
CA GLN A 440 19.27 21.77 -22.09
C GLN A 440 18.69 22.69 -23.17
N GLU A 441 18.49 23.98 -22.83
CA GLU A 441 17.93 25.01 -23.73
C GLU A 441 16.60 24.58 -24.40
N ILE A 442 15.73 23.83 -23.67
CA ILE A 442 14.44 23.36 -24.18
C ILE A 442 13.39 24.44 -23.89
N PRO A 443 12.91 25.20 -24.92
CA PRO A 443 11.97 26.29 -24.68
C PRO A 443 10.62 25.77 -24.17
N HIS A 444 10.01 26.51 -23.25
CA HIS A 444 8.69 26.23 -22.69
C HIS A 444 8.53 24.92 -21.90
N LEU A 445 9.65 24.27 -21.49
CA LEU A 445 9.60 23.03 -20.70
C LEU A 445 8.93 23.25 -19.33
N LEU A 446 9.23 24.39 -18.67
CA LEU A 446 8.56 24.77 -17.42
C LEU A 446 7.06 25.02 -17.62
N SER A 447 6.67 25.60 -18.75
CA SER A 447 5.24 25.81 -19.08
C SER A 447 4.53 24.46 -19.19
N LEU A 448 5.12 23.50 -19.90
CA LEU A 448 4.61 22.14 -20.01
C LEU A 448 4.48 21.46 -18.63
N ALA A 449 5.53 21.55 -17.80
CA ALA A 449 5.51 20.97 -16.45
C ALA A 449 4.38 21.56 -15.58
N CYS A 450 4.15 22.88 -15.65
CA CYS A 450 3.06 23.53 -14.91
C CYS A 450 1.67 23.05 -15.38
N LEU A 451 1.49 22.84 -16.67
CA LEU A 451 0.25 22.29 -17.23
C LEU A 451 0.05 20.83 -16.81
N LEU A 452 1.11 20.00 -16.84
CA LEU A 452 1.06 18.62 -16.36
C LEU A 452 0.74 18.53 -14.87
N ALA A 453 1.39 19.34 -14.02
CA ALA A 453 1.12 19.38 -12.59
C ALA A 453 -0.34 19.76 -12.29
N ALA A 454 -0.84 20.78 -12.97
CA ALA A 454 -2.23 21.23 -12.80
C ALA A 454 -3.26 20.18 -13.32
N LEU A 455 -2.96 19.48 -14.42
CA LEU A 455 -3.79 18.39 -14.94
C LEU A 455 -3.84 17.19 -13.99
N LEU A 456 -2.71 16.83 -13.37
CA LEU A 456 -2.61 15.67 -12.48
C LEU A 456 -3.27 15.92 -11.11
N GLU A 457 -3.40 17.17 -10.67
CA GLU A 457 -4.13 17.55 -9.46
C GLU A 457 -5.66 17.63 -9.65
N GLU A 458 -6.11 17.77 -10.89
CA GLU A 458 -7.51 17.92 -11.22
C GLU A 458 -8.08 16.64 -11.85
N ARG A 459 -9.39 16.61 -12.02
CA ARG A 459 -10.05 15.50 -12.70
C ARG A 459 -9.67 15.51 -14.19
N ASP A 460 -9.45 14.31 -14.75
CA ASP A 460 -9.15 14.12 -16.17
C ASP A 460 -10.19 14.85 -17.05
N ILE A 461 -9.71 15.62 -17.99
CA ILE A 461 -10.52 16.41 -18.95
C ILE A 461 -11.19 15.54 -20.02
N PHE A 462 -10.70 14.31 -20.24
CA PHE A 462 -11.30 13.35 -21.15
C PHE A 462 -12.51 12.67 -20.54
N ASN A 463 -13.52 12.35 -21.36
CA ASN A 463 -14.67 11.58 -20.94
C ASN A 463 -14.33 10.08 -20.77
N SER A 464 -15.25 9.25 -20.32
CA SER A 464 -15.03 7.83 -20.02
C SER A 464 -14.68 7.01 -21.27
N GLU A 465 -15.16 7.37 -22.43
CA GLU A 465 -14.86 6.69 -23.71
C GLU A 465 -13.45 7.03 -24.17
N GLN A 466 -13.11 8.31 -24.25
CA GLN A 466 -11.76 8.77 -24.59
C GLN A 466 -10.69 8.17 -23.68
N ARG A 467 -10.93 8.12 -22.35
CA ARG A 467 -9.99 7.52 -21.39
C ARG A 467 -9.76 6.03 -21.56
N ARG A 468 -10.70 5.32 -22.20
CA ARG A 468 -10.55 3.89 -22.45
C ARG A 468 -9.50 3.59 -23.51
N ASP A 469 -9.40 4.44 -24.50
CA ASP A 469 -8.65 4.19 -25.73
C ASP A 469 -7.42 5.11 -25.87
N ASP A 470 -7.25 6.07 -24.95
CA ASP A 470 -6.16 7.03 -24.97
C ASP A 470 -5.66 7.34 -23.56
N CYS A 471 -4.47 6.83 -23.22
CA CYS A 471 -3.77 7.06 -21.97
C CYS A 471 -2.72 8.19 -22.06
N ASP A 472 -2.48 8.78 -23.25
CA ASP A 472 -1.43 9.79 -23.43
C ASP A 472 -1.80 11.12 -22.79
N ILE A 473 -1.01 11.54 -21.78
CA ILE A 473 -1.22 12.83 -21.12
C ILE A 473 -0.89 14.03 -22.03
N GLY A 474 -0.04 13.84 -23.03
CA GLY A 474 0.27 14.86 -24.04
C GLY A 474 -0.97 15.28 -24.81
N HIS A 475 -1.86 14.34 -25.13
CA HIS A 475 -3.14 14.65 -25.78
C HIS A 475 -4.04 15.49 -24.89
N ARG A 476 -4.00 15.28 -23.53
CA ARG A 476 -4.72 16.14 -22.58
C ARG A 476 -4.16 17.56 -22.60
N VAL A 477 -2.85 17.74 -22.66
CA VAL A 477 -2.23 19.07 -22.77
C VAL A 477 -2.67 19.77 -24.05
N ILE A 478 -2.66 19.07 -25.19
CA ILE A 478 -3.09 19.60 -26.48
C ILE A 478 -4.56 20.04 -26.40
N GLN A 479 -5.46 19.19 -25.91
CA GLN A 479 -6.88 19.52 -25.76
C GLN A 479 -7.11 20.69 -24.80
N LEU A 480 -6.35 20.74 -23.67
CA LEU A 480 -6.43 21.84 -22.72
C LEU A 480 -6.09 23.19 -23.38
N CYS A 481 -5.04 23.25 -24.19
CA CYS A 481 -4.62 24.44 -24.92
C CYS A 481 -5.65 24.84 -25.99
N GLN A 482 -6.13 23.88 -26.79
CA GLN A 482 -7.11 24.13 -27.84
C GLN A 482 -8.46 24.62 -27.31
N GLN A 483 -8.86 24.15 -26.14
CA GLN A 483 -10.17 24.45 -25.55
C GLN A 483 -10.04 25.26 -24.24
N ALA A 484 -9.08 26.16 -24.17
CA ALA A 484 -8.74 26.95 -22.99
C ALA A 484 -9.91 27.76 -22.39
N LYS A 485 -10.93 28.11 -23.20
CA LYS A 485 -12.09 28.90 -22.77
C LYS A 485 -13.13 28.09 -21.95
N LYS A 486 -13.05 26.75 -21.95
CA LYS A 486 -14.00 25.95 -21.14
C LYS A 486 -13.81 26.23 -19.64
N PRO A 487 -14.85 26.34 -18.83
CA PRO A 487 -14.75 26.70 -17.42
C PRO A 487 -13.85 25.76 -16.61
N HIS A 488 -13.90 24.47 -16.88
CA HIS A 488 -13.05 23.48 -16.22
C HIS A 488 -11.58 23.64 -16.63
N HIS A 489 -11.30 23.84 -17.92
CA HIS A 489 -9.95 24.07 -18.44
C HIS A 489 -9.35 25.38 -17.92
N GLN A 490 -10.16 26.45 -17.79
CA GLN A 490 -9.70 27.72 -17.22
C GLN A 490 -9.18 27.55 -15.78
N ARG A 491 -9.82 26.72 -14.95
CA ARG A 491 -9.33 26.45 -13.59
C ARG A 491 -7.94 25.84 -13.61
N ILE A 492 -7.72 24.82 -14.46
CA ILE A 492 -6.44 24.14 -14.63
C ILE A 492 -5.37 25.15 -15.10
N ILE A 493 -5.71 25.98 -16.10
CA ILE A 493 -4.78 26.99 -16.63
C ILE A 493 -4.42 28.06 -15.59
N VAL A 494 -5.39 28.52 -14.80
CA VAL A 494 -5.13 29.50 -13.72
C VAL A 494 -4.19 28.88 -12.66
N GLN A 495 -4.36 27.62 -12.33
CA GLN A 495 -3.48 26.92 -11.41
C GLN A 495 -2.07 26.74 -12.00
N ALA A 496 -1.95 26.29 -13.26
CA ALA A 496 -0.68 26.19 -13.96
C ALA A 496 0.04 27.56 -14.04
N GLN A 497 -0.69 28.64 -14.33
CA GLN A 497 -0.14 30.01 -14.33
C GLN A 497 0.40 30.43 -12.95
N ARG A 498 -0.26 29.99 -11.87
CA ARG A 498 0.22 30.22 -10.50
C ARG A 498 1.51 29.47 -10.24
N PHE A 499 1.60 28.20 -10.59
CA PHE A 499 2.82 27.39 -10.46
C PHE A 499 3.98 28.03 -11.25
N PHE A 500 3.71 28.46 -12.48
CA PHE A 500 4.69 29.12 -13.33
C PHE A 500 5.27 30.40 -12.69
N ARG A 501 4.41 31.25 -12.11
CA ARG A 501 4.82 32.47 -11.42
C ARG A 501 5.68 32.16 -10.20
N LEU A 502 5.30 31.15 -9.40
CA LEU A 502 6.06 30.74 -8.21
C LEU A 502 7.43 30.18 -8.60
N ALA A 503 7.52 29.34 -9.63
CA ALA A 503 8.78 28.80 -10.11
C ALA A 503 9.72 29.91 -10.57
N ARG A 504 9.24 30.86 -11.39
CA ARG A 504 10.04 31.99 -11.88
C ARG A 504 10.47 32.94 -10.75
N ALA A 505 9.66 33.13 -9.72
CA ALA A 505 10.02 33.96 -8.58
C ALA A 505 11.20 33.41 -7.76
N GLN A 506 11.38 32.08 -7.72
CA GLN A 506 12.50 31.45 -7.01
C GLN A 506 13.88 31.64 -7.69
N THR A 507 13.92 32.01 -8.96
CA THR A 507 15.17 32.26 -9.71
C THR A 507 15.63 33.72 -9.66
N SER A 508 14.74 34.64 -9.23
CA SER A 508 15.09 36.04 -9.02
C SER A 508 15.93 36.15 -7.75
N LYS A 509 17.08 36.86 -7.78
CA LYS A 509 18.00 37.02 -6.64
C LYS A 509 17.25 37.42 -5.36
N PRO A 510 17.72 37.02 -4.16
CA PRO A 510 17.07 37.36 -2.90
C PRO A 510 16.96 38.87 -2.75
N ILE A 511 15.73 39.37 -2.60
CA ILE A 511 15.47 40.76 -2.18
C ILE A 511 15.85 40.83 -0.70
N PRO A 512 16.57 41.87 -0.23
CA PRO A 512 16.93 42.03 1.18
C PRO A 512 15.69 42.01 2.09
N GLU A 513 15.86 41.43 3.27
CA GLU A 513 14.82 41.11 4.29
C GLU A 513 14.01 42.32 4.87
N GLN A 514 14.03 43.50 4.27
CA GLN A 514 13.35 44.68 4.83
C GLN A 514 12.11 45.17 4.07
N ALA A 515 11.51 44.39 3.18
CA ALA A 515 10.26 44.77 2.49
C ALA A 515 9.12 43.78 2.75
N SER A 516 8.73 43.63 4.01
CA SER A 516 7.42 43.08 4.38
C SER A 516 6.38 44.16 4.15
N HIS A 517 5.40 43.88 3.36
CA HIS A 517 4.08 44.45 3.07
C HIS A 517 3.90 44.86 1.61
N HIS A 518 2.98 44.13 0.93
CA HIS A 518 2.55 44.31 -0.45
C HIS A 518 3.50 43.79 -1.53
N ILE A 519 3.59 42.47 -1.72
CA ILE A 519 4.11 41.91 -2.96
C ILE A 519 3.11 42.22 -4.07
N ARG A 520 3.21 43.42 -4.67
CA ARG A 520 2.77 43.64 -6.03
C ARG A 520 3.77 42.92 -6.92
N ALA A 521 3.32 41.81 -7.55
CA ALA A 521 4.13 41.12 -8.55
C ALA A 521 4.68 42.13 -9.59
N PRO A 522 5.96 42.00 -10.00
CA PRO A 522 6.49 42.88 -11.04
C PRO A 522 5.67 42.76 -12.32
N LYS A 523 5.38 43.94 -12.95
CA LYS A 523 4.51 44.05 -14.14
C LYS A 523 5.05 43.40 -15.42
N SER A 524 6.18 42.71 -15.39
CA SER A 524 6.73 41.91 -16.49
C SER A 524 6.54 40.42 -16.26
N ALA A 525 5.33 39.99 -15.87
CA ALA A 525 5.02 38.56 -15.71
C ALA A 525 4.92 37.92 -17.10
N VAL A 526 5.95 37.19 -17.48
CA VAL A 526 5.92 36.26 -18.61
C VAL A 526 4.76 35.28 -18.37
N ASN A 527 3.79 35.26 -19.28
CA ASN A 527 2.67 34.34 -19.22
C ASN A 527 3.13 32.91 -19.58
N ILE A 528 2.44 31.93 -19.02
CA ILE A 528 2.63 30.53 -19.41
C ILE A 528 2.34 30.36 -20.90
N CYS A 529 3.15 29.57 -21.61
CA CYS A 529 2.85 29.22 -22.99
C CYS A 529 1.64 28.29 -23.06
N LEU A 530 0.66 28.65 -23.90
CA LEU A 530 -0.55 27.85 -24.17
C LEU A 530 -0.65 27.44 -25.64
N SER A 531 0.40 27.64 -26.45
CA SER A 531 0.47 27.21 -27.82
C SER A 531 0.90 25.78 -27.89
N ALA A 532 0.01 24.85 -28.25
CA ALA A 532 0.32 23.44 -28.36
C ALA A 532 1.45 23.14 -29.36
N SER A 533 1.65 23.99 -30.36
CA SER A 533 2.74 23.86 -31.34
C SER A 533 4.11 24.31 -30.82
N GLU A 534 4.14 25.13 -29.77
CA GLU A 534 5.38 25.64 -29.16
C GLU A 534 5.80 24.83 -27.93
N LEU A 535 4.85 24.09 -27.34
CA LEU A 535 5.14 23.25 -26.17
C LEU A 535 5.86 21.96 -26.59
N PRO A 536 6.93 21.56 -25.88
CA PRO A 536 7.67 20.33 -26.17
C PRO A 536 6.89 19.09 -25.67
N ILE A 537 5.74 18.79 -26.28
CA ILE A 537 4.81 17.73 -25.82
C ILE A 537 5.50 16.34 -25.75
N HIS A 538 6.48 16.08 -26.64
CA HIS A 538 7.26 14.84 -26.64
C HIS A 538 8.10 14.64 -25.37
N ASP A 539 8.34 15.71 -24.60
CA ASP A 539 9.09 15.68 -23.35
C ASP A 539 8.19 15.48 -22.11
N CYS A 540 6.89 15.19 -22.27
CA CYS A 540 6.01 14.88 -21.13
C CYS A 540 6.57 13.77 -20.23
N GLY A 541 7.12 12.70 -20.83
CA GLY A 541 7.71 11.61 -20.08
C GLY A 541 8.98 12.02 -19.33
N LEU A 542 9.81 12.88 -19.92
CA LEU A 542 11.01 13.43 -19.28
C LEU A 542 10.64 14.23 -18.01
N ILE A 543 9.58 15.03 -18.09
CA ILE A 543 9.09 15.81 -16.95
C ILE A 543 8.47 14.90 -15.88
N LEU A 544 7.59 13.98 -16.30
CA LEU A 544 6.88 13.05 -15.37
C LEU A 544 7.82 12.13 -14.62
N MET A 545 8.97 11.77 -15.19
CA MET A 545 9.98 10.94 -14.54
C MET A 545 10.45 11.55 -13.20
N HIS A 546 10.52 12.86 -13.09
CA HIS A 546 10.90 13.53 -11.84
C HIS A 546 9.83 13.46 -10.74
N ALA A 547 8.56 13.27 -11.11
CA ALA A 547 7.48 13.00 -10.16
C ALA A 547 7.37 11.52 -9.80
N TYR A 548 7.71 10.64 -10.75
CA TYR A 548 7.45 9.21 -10.68
C TYR A 548 8.64 8.36 -11.19
N PRO A 549 9.84 8.50 -10.59
CA PRO A 549 11.01 7.76 -11.06
C PRO A 549 10.83 6.22 -10.97
N GLU A 550 10.07 5.74 -9.97
CA GLU A 550 9.75 4.33 -9.77
C GLU A 550 8.77 3.76 -10.81
N ARG A 551 8.12 4.65 -11.60
CA ARG A 551 7.13 4.28 -12.63
C ARG A 551 7.67 4.39 -14.06
N ILE A 552 8.98 4.51 -14.23
CA ILE A 552 9.63 4.21 -15.50
C ILE A 552 9.26 2.77 -15.86
N ALA A 553 8.66 2.55 -17.04
CA ALA A 553 8.18 1.24 -17.41
C ALA A 553 8.72 0.84 -18.79
N LYS A 554 9.24 -0.40 -18.86
CA LYS A 554 9.77 -1.02 -20.06
C LYS A 554 8.77 -1.99 -20.64
N GLN A 555 8.54 -1.93 -21.96
CA GLN A 555 7.69 -2.86 -22.67
C GLN A 555 8.20 -4.30 -22.54
N ARG A 556 7.28 -5.24 -22.34
CA ARG A 556 7.52 -6.69 -22.33
C ARG A 556 7.26 -7.27 -23.73
N ASN A 557 7.24 -8.60 -23.81
CA ASN A 557 7.07 -9.31 -25.09
C ASN A 557 5.73 -9.02 -25.80
N ASN A 558 4.69 -8.62 -25.07
CA ASN A 558 3.38 -8.34 -25.64
C ASN A 558 3.14 -6.82 -25.68
N GLN A 559 2.48 -6.35 -26.75
CA GLN A 559 2.06 -4.97 -26.90
C GLN A 559 1.14 -4.55 -25.75
N GLY A 560 1.30 -3.34 -25.23
CA GLY A 560 0.53 -2.83 -24.09
C GLY A 560 0.90 -3.41 -22.71
N HIS A 561 1.86 -4.34 -22.63
CA HIS A 561 2.33 -4.92 -21.38
C HIS A 561 3.68 -4.34 -20.97
N TYR A 562 3.77 -3.81 -19.78
CA TYR A 562 4.98 -3.14 -19.27
C TYR A 562 5.41 -3.69 -17.90
N LEU A 563 6.70 -3.58 -17.61
CA LEU A 563 7.28 -3.80 -16.29
C LEU A 563 7.80 -2.45 -15.78
N THR A 564 7.39 -2.03 -14.58
CA THR A 564 7.87 -0.79 -13.97
C THR A 564 9.22 -0.99 -13.27
N ALA A 565 9.95 0.10 -13.04
CA ALA A 565 11.18 0.10 -12.25
C ALA A 565 10.97 -0.42 -10.82
N TYR A 566 9.75 -0.31 -10.29
CA TYR A 566 9.34 -0.89 -9.01
C TYR A 566 9.07 -2.41 -9.08
N GLY A 567 9.18 -3.04 -10.26
CA GLY A 567 9.00 -4.48 -10.44
C GLY A 567 7.55 -4.94 -10.59
N LYS A 568 6.60 -4.02 -10.80
CA LYS A 568 5.18 -4.37 -11.03
C LYS A 568 4.86 -4.43 -12.52
N GLY A 569 4.13 -5.46 -12.91
CA GLY A 569 3.54 -5.56 -14.25
C GLY A 569 2.33 -4.64 -14.37
N VAL A 570 2.27 -3.82 -15.40
CA VAL A 570 1.15 -2.91 -15.71
C VAL A 570 0.71 -3.09 -17.15
N VAL A 571 -0.58 -2.84 -17.42
CA VAL A 571 -1.17 -3.07 -18.72
C VAL A 571 -1.97 -1.87 -19.20
N MET A 572 -2.01 -1.64 -20.51
CA MET A 572 -2.90 -0.70 -21.19
C MET A 572 -3.61 -1.38 -22.35
N ASN A 573 -4.56 -0.68 -22.98
CA ASN A 573 -5.22 -1.18 -24.17
C ASN A 573 -4.20 -1.32 -25.31
N GLU A 574 -4.21 -2.43 -26.02
CA GLU A 574 -3.30 -2.69 -27.16
C GLU A 574 -3.51 -1.71 -28.32
N SER A 575 -4.71 -1.12 -28.44
CA SER A 575 -5.03 -0.09 -29.45
C SER A 575 -4.50 1.31 -29.10
N ASP A 576 -4.00 1.52 -27.89
CA ASP A 576 -3.44 2.80 -27.46
C ASP A 576 -2.13 3.10 -28.23
N ALA A 577 -1.94 4.35 -28.65
CA ALA A 577 -0.74 4.78 -29.35
C ALA A 577 0.56 4.54 -28.56
N LEU A 578 0.48 4.56 -27.23
CA LEU A 578 1.62 4.29 -26.34
C LEU A 578 1.92 2.79 -26.21
N ALA A 579 1.00 1.89 -26.59
CA ALA A 579 1.14 0.46 -26.38
C ALA A 579 2.33 -0.17 -27.11
N SER A 580 2.83 0.48 -28.18
CA SER A 580 4.00 0.05 -28.97
C SER A 580 5.32 0.67 -28.53
N LYS A 581 5.31 1.60 -27.56
CA LYS A 581 6.50 2.35 -27.15
C LYS A 581 7.39 1.53 -26.22
N SER A 582 8.70 1.55 -26.44
CA SER A 582 9.67 0.77 -25.65
C SER A 582 9.71 1.15 -24.19
N PHE A 583 9.61 2.46 -23.89
CA PHE A 583 9.60 3.01 -22.53
C PHE A 583 8.53 4.08 -22.38
N ILE A 584 7.86 4.04 -21.24
CA ILE A 584 6.84 5.03 -20.85
C ILE A 584 7.01 5.40 -19.38
N ILE A 585 6.42 6.53 -18.97
CA ILE A 585 6.17 6.85 -17.56
C ILE A 585 4.69 6.66 -17.28
N ALA A 586 4.35 5.74 -16.39
CA ALA A 586 2.97 5.45 -16.00
C ALA A 586 2.51 6.41 -14.89
N ALA A 587 1.99 7.59 -15.25
CA ALA A 587 1.66 8.67 -14.32
C ALA A 587 0.49 8.31 -13.38
N GLN A 588 -0.54 7.63 -13.88
CA GLN A 588 -1.65 7.15 -13.07
C GLN A 588 -1.95 5.69 -13.34
N LEU A 589 -2.13 4.94 -12.24
CA LEU A 589 -2.46 3.51 -12.24
C LEU A 589 -3.77 3.28 -11.52
N PHE A 590 -4.52 2.26 -11.94
CA PHE A 590 -5.71 1.81 -11.24
C PHE A 590 -5.81 0.28 -11.23
N GLN A 591 -6.36 -0.26 -10.15
CA GLN A 591 -6.56 -1.70 -10.02
C GLN A 591 -7.80 -2.14 -10.80
N ARG A 592 -7.62 -3.07 -11.73
CA ARG A 592 -8.73 -3.71 -12.46
C ARG A 592 -8.69 -5.21 -12.21
N ARG A 593 -9.63 -5.73 -11.39
CA ARG A 593 -9.64 -7.15 -10.97
C ARG A 593 -8.28 -7.57 -10.39
N GLN A 594 -7.50 -8.37 -11.11
CA GLN A 594 -6.18 -8.89 -10.69
C GLN A 594 -5.00 -8.17 -11.36
N SER A 595 -5.24 -7.23 -12.30
CA SER A 595 -4.20 -6.51 -13.02
C SER A 595 -4.18 -5.03 -12.67
N LEU A 596 -2.98 -4.43 -12.70
CA LEU A 596 -2.77 -2.99 -12.65
C LEU A 596 -2.88 -2.43 -14.06
N SER A 597 -3.82 -1.50 -14.26
CA SER A 597 -4.04 -0.84 -15.56
C SER A 597 -3.52 0.59 -15.52
N ILE A 598 -3.00 1.04 -16.64
CA ILE A 598 -2.52 2.41 -16.86
C ILE A 598 -3.71 3.30 -17.22
N ALA A 599 -3.89 4.39 -16.48
CA ALA A 599 -4.89 5.42 -16.77
C ALA A 599 -4.28 6.61 -17.52
N LEU A 600 -3.07 7.02 -17.12
CA LEU A 600 -2.31 8.09 -17.75
C LEU A 600 -0.85 7.70 -17.87
N ALA A 601 -0.25 7.97 -19.03
CA ALA A 601 1.17 7.75 -19.29
C ALA A 601 1.71 8.78 -20.30
N ALA A 602 3.02 8.78 -20.48
CA ALA A 602 3.68 9.46 -21.59
C ALA A 602 4.83 8.60 -22.10
N GLU A 603 5.15 8.73 -23.40
CA GLU A 603 6.37 8.16 -23.98
C GLU A 603 7.60 8.72 -23.25
N PHE A 604 8.62 7.90 -23.05
CA PHE A 604 9.83 8.28 -22.35
C PHE A 604 11.09 7.88 -23.12
N ASN A 605 11.92 8.86 -23.45
CA ASN A 605 13.21 8.61 -24.05
C ASN A 605 14.26 8.33 -22.94
N LEU A 606 14.33 7.08 -22.51
CA LEU A 606 15.24 6.65 -21.45
C LEU A 606 16.69 6.89 -21.79
N PHE A 607 17.12 6.60 -23.01
CA PHE A 607 18.53 6.73 -23.40
C PHE A 607 19.01 8.18 -23.38
N GLN A 608 18.16 9.13 -23.80
CA GLN A 608 18.41 10.54 -23.69
C GLN A 608 18.54 11.00 -22.24
N ALA A 609 17.64 10.53 -21.36
CA ALA A 609 17.68 10.84 -19.93
C ALA A 609 18.94 10.28 -19.24
N ILE A 610 19.44 9.12 -19.66
CA ILE A 610 20.70 8.56 -19.21
C ILE A 610 21.88 9.42 -19.72
N ALA A 611 21.88 9.78 -21.01
CA ALA A 611 22.93 10.59 -21.60
C ALA A 611 23.07 11.98 -20.94
N TRP A 612 21.95 12.55 -20.48
CA TRP A 612 21.93 13.80 -19.73
C TRP A 612 22.24 13.64 -18.24
N GLY A 613 22.47 12.42 -17.76
CA GLY A 613 22.74 12.13 -16.36
C GLY A 613 21.54 12.31 -15.42
N ILE A 614 20.33 12.44 -16.00
CA ILE A 614 19.08 12.60 -15.23
C ILE A 614 18.69 11.27 -14.59
N VAL A 615 18.81 10.18 -15.34
CA VAL A 615 18.57 8.82 -14.86
C VAL A 615 19.90 8.12 -14.65
N LYS A 616 20.12 7.65 -13.42
CA LYS A 616 21.32 6.89 -13.06
C LYS A 616 21.02 5.40 -13.19
N THR A 617 21.88 4.69 -13.89
CA THR A 617 21.86 3.23 -13.95
C THR A 617 22.77 2.64 -12.88
N ALA A 618 22.36 1.53 -12.28
CA ALA A 618 23.22 0.76 -11.41
C ALA A 618 23.73 -0.46 -12.19
N SER A 619 25.03 -0.75 -12.08
CA SER A 619 25.59 -1.95 -12.66
C SER A 619 25.45 -3.11 -11.66
N LYS A 620 24.74 -4.18 -12.07
CA LYS A 620 24.61 -5.40 -11.28
C LYS A 620 25.15 -6.58 -12.08
N THR A 621 26.03 -7.34 -11.46
CA THR A 621 26.50 -8.60 -12.05
C THR A 621 25.50 -9.69 -11.72
N TYR A 622 24.95 -10.32 -12.75
CA TYR A 622 24.07 -11.49 -12.64
C TYR A 622 24.79 -12.71 -13.18
N LEU A 623 24.59 -13.82 -12.54
CA LEU A 623 25.04 -15.11 -12.99
C LEU A 623 23.85 -15.90 -13.49
N GLN A 624 24.00 -16.50 -14.65
CA GLN A 624 23.00 -17.38 -15.22
C GLN A 624 23.67 -18.66 -15.73
N PHE A 625 23.01 -19.78 -15.49
CA PHE A 625 23.43 -21.04 -16.08
C PHE A 625 22.99 -21.09 -17.53
N ASP A 626 23.95 -21.16 -18.47
CA ASP A 626 23.70 -21.35 -19.89
C ASP A 626 23.55 -22.85 -20.17
N ASN A 627 22.35 -23.26 -20.58
CA ASN A 627 22.04 -24.67 -20.88
C ASN A 627 22.74 -25.20 -22.15
N GLN A 628 23.14 -24.33 -23.09
CA GLN A 628 23.84 -24.74 -24.32
C GLN A 628 25.32 -24.96 -24.03
N LEU A 629 25.92 -24.05 -23.31
CA LEU A 629 27.34 -24.11 -22.96
C LEU A 629 27.62 -24.96 -21.71
N ASN A 630 26.56 -25.39 -20.98
CA ASN A 630 26.65 -26.12 -19.70
C ASN A 630 27.61 -25.48 -18.68
N ARG A 631 27.57 -24.15 -18.62
CA ARG A 631 28.39 -23.34 -17.71
C ARG A 631 27.64 -22.15 -17.16
N ILE A 632 28.15 -21.62 -16.04
CA ILE A 632 27.71 -20.32 -15.56
C ILE A 632 28.38 -19.24 -16.41
N VAL A 633 27.56 -18.32 -16.91
CA VAL A 633 28.01 -17.10 -17.60
C VAL A 633 27.70 -15.90 -16.75
N SER A 634 28.62 -14.96 -16.71
CA SER A 634 28.40 -13.67 -16.06
C SER A 634 27.89 -12.66 -17.08
N ALA A 635 26.78 -12.02 -16.74
CA ALA A 635 26.25 -10.89 -17.48
C ALA A 635 26.26 -9.66 -16.57
N GLN A 636 26.76 -8.54 -17.08
CA GLN A 636 26.65 -7.28 -16.40
C GLN A 636 25.40 -6.57 -16.93
N HIS A 637 24.43 -6.41 -16.06
CA HIS A 637 23.22 -5.71 -16.38
C HIS A 637 23.31 -4.28 -15.88
N GLU A 638 23.09 -3.31 -16.75
CA GLU A 638 22.74 -1.96 -16.33
C GLU A 638 21.25 -1.96 -15.98
N VAL A 639 20.93 -1.61 -14.75
CA VAL A 639 19.56 -1.70 -14.22
C VAL A 639 19.08 -0.37 -13.67
N ILE A 640 17.77 -0.16 -13.76
CA ILE A 640 17.03 0.89 -13.07
C ILE A 640 15.97 0.19 -12.24
N GLY A 641 16.17 0.11 -10.91
CA GLY A 641 15.32 -0.71 -10.06
C GLY A 641 15.27 -2.16 -10.54
N ALA A 642 14.09 -2.64 -10.95
CA ALA A 642 13.87 -3.98 -11.48
C ALA A 642 14.04 -4.09 -13.01
N LEU A 643 14.29 -2.98 -13.72
CA LEU A 643 14.42 -2.97 -15.18
C LEU A 643 15.85 -3.25 -15.61
N VAL A 644 16.05 -4.21 -16.48
CA VAL A 644 17.30 -4.40 -17.20
C VAL A 644 17.29 -3.50 -18.45
N VAL A 645 18.15 -2.48 -18.46
CA VAL A 645 18.26 -1.52 -19.57
C VAL A 645 19.19 -2.04 -20.64
N LYS A 646 20.36 -2.56 -20.23
CA LYS A 646 21.38 -3.10 -21.11
C LYS A 646 21.95 -4.39 -20.54
N ASP A 647 22.16 -5.36 -21.41
CA ASP A 647 22.76 -6.65 -21.08
C ASP A 647 24.10 -6.74 -21.80
N THR A 648 25.17 -6.90 -21.07
CA THR A 648 26.52 -7.04 -21.58
C THR A 648 27.17 -8.28 -20.99
N ASN A 649 27.49 -9.25 -21.86
CA ASN A 649 28.26 -10.41 -21.42
C ASN A 649 29.67 -9.98 -21.04
N THR A 650 30.06 -10.21 -19.79
CA THR A 650 31.40 -9.87 -19.31
C THR A 650 32.14 -11.13 -18.83
N SER A 651 33.44 -11.15 -19.06
CA SER A 651 34.34 -12.20 -18.58
C SER A 651 35.01 -11.84 -17.25
N GLN A 652 34.37 -11.00 -16.42
CA GLN A 652 34.93 -10.61 -15.12
C GLN A 652 34.93 -11.78 -14.10
N LYS A 653 35.92 -11.75 -13.22
CA LYS A 653 36.02 -12.67 -12.08
C LYS A 653 34.77 -12.54 -11.20
N VAL A 654 34.06 -13.63 -11.04
CA VAL A 654 32.78 -13.69 -10.34
C VAL A 654 33.01 -13.87 -8.85
N SER A 655 32.21 -13.26 -8.00
CA SER A 655 32.31 -13.51 -6.57
C SER A 655 31.86 -14.94 -6.23
N PRO A 656 32.55 -15.62 -5.30
CA PRO A 656 32.22 -16.99 -4.89
C PRO A 656 30.78 -17.14 -4.41
N GLU A 657 30.25 -16.14 -3.69
CA GLU A 657 28.88 -16.16 -3.15
C GLU A 657 27.84 -16.18 -4.26
N LEU A 658 28.03 -15.38 -5.33
CA LEU A 658 27.12 -15.36 -6.47
C LEU A 658 27.16 -16.67 -7.26
N LEU A 659 28.35 -17.32 -7.37
CA LEU A 659 28.49 -18.64 -7.98
C LEU A 659 27.68 -19.69 -7.20
N VAL A 660 27.84 -19.74 -5.88
CA VAL A 660 27.10 -20.65 -5.00
C VAL A 660 25.60 -20.43 -5.16
N ALA A 661 25.14 -19.16 -5.08
CA ALA A 661 23.72 -18.83 -5.23
C ALA A 661 23.15 -19.28 -6.59
N CYS A 662 23.89 -19.04 -7.67
CA CYS A 662 23.48 -19.44 -9.02
C CYS A 662 23.35 -20.97 -9.16
N TRP A 663 24.32 -21.74 -8.67
CA TRP A 663 24.27 -23.20 -8.67
C TRP A 663 23.10 -23.72 -7.81
N CYS A 664 22.95 -23.22 -6.58
CA CYS A 664 21.85 -23.63 -5.70
C CYS A 664 20.50 -23.37 -6.33
N GLN A 665 20.31 -22.20 -6.94
CA GLN A 665 19.07 -21.87 -7.68
C GLN A 665 18.82 -22.83 -8.85
N GLN A 666 19.86 -23.14 -9.63
CA GLN A 666 19.74 -24.04 -10.78
C GLN A 666 19.44 -25.48 -10.35
N ILE A 667 20.09 -25.96 -9.27
CA ILE A 667 19.83 -27.29 -8.72
C ILE A 667 18.39 -27.40 -8.18
N ARG A 668 17.90 -26.38 -7.45
CA ARG A 668 16.51 -26.35 -6.98
C ARG A 668 15.52 -26.41 -8.14
N LYS A 669 15.83 -25.75 -9.26
CA LYS A 669 14.98 -25.74 -10.45
C LYS A 669 14.96 -27.10 -11.18
N LYS A 670 16.10 -27.82 -11.18
CA LYS A 670 16.26 -29.08 -11.90
C LYS A 670 16.01 -30.33 -11.07
N GLY A 671 16.01 -30.19 -9.74
CA GLY A 671 15.91 -31.30 -8.80
C GLY A 671 17.27 -31.95 -8.50
N LEU A 672 17.30 -32.79 -7.45
CA LEU A 672 18.54 -33.53 -7.06
C LEU A 672 18.99 -34.55 -8.12
N ASP A 673 18.07 -35.06 -8.93
CA ASP A 673 18.40 -36.03 -10.00
C ASP A 673 19.30 -35.42 -11.07
N TRP A 674 19.35 -34.09 -11.16
CA TRP A 674 20.29 -33.39 -12.02
C TRP A 674 21.74 -33.47 -11.56
N LEU A 675 21.98 -33.75 -10.27
CA LEU A 675 23.27 -34.08 -9.73
C LEU A 675 23.55 -35.55 -10.04
N LYS A 676 24.65 -35.84 -10.72
CA LYS A 676 25.01 -37.22 -11.09
C LYS A 676 25.59 -37.96 -9.88
N PHE A 677 24.71 -38.41 -8.99
CA PHE A 677 25.13 -39.30 -7.88
C PHE A 677 25.59 -40.64 -8.42
N ASP A 678 26.81 -41.00 -8.05
CA ASP A 678 27.33 -42.34 -8.28
C ASP A 678 26.63 -43.39 -7.40
N GLU A 679 26.84 -44.66 -7.69
CA GLU A 679 26.19 -45.75 -6.94
C GLU A 679 26.50 -45.68 -5.44
N SER A 680 27.71 -45.22 -5.08
CA SER A 680 28.13 -45.08 -3.70
C SER A 680 27.32 -43.99 -2.97
N SER A 681 27.07 -42.85 -3.61
CA SER A 681 26.29 -41.75 -3.09
C SER A 681 24.80 -42.10 -2.97
N GLN A 682 24.27 -42.86 -3.94
CA GLN A 682 22.89 -43.35 -3.90
C GLN A 682 22.68 -44.33 -2.76
N GLN A 683 23.59 -45.31 -2.59
CA GLN A 683 23.54 -46.27 -1.48
C GLN A 683 23.74 -45.58 -0.13
N LEU A 684 24.59 -44.55 -0.05
CA LEU A 684 24.74 -43.74 1.16
C LEU A 684 23.42 -43.06 1.57
N LEU A 685 22.73 -42.43 0.62
CA LEU A 685 21.44 -41.77 0.89
C LEU A 685 20.36 -42.79 1.28
N LEU A 686 20.30 -43.93 0.62
CA LEU A 686 19.37 -45.01 0.97
C LEU A 686 19.62 -45.53 2.39
N ARG A 687 20.88 -45.78 2.74
CA ARG A 687 21.29 -46.21 4.09
C ARG A 687 20.94 -45.18 5.15
N TRP A 688 21.14 -43.88 4.87
CA TRP A 688 20.80 -42.79 5.76
C TRP A 688 19.31 -42.64 5.95
N ARG A 689 18.53 -42.68 4.87
CA ARG A 689 17.06 -42.65 4.94
C ARG A 689 16.50 -43.88 5.66
N TRP A 690 17.07 -45.07 5.40
CA TRP A 690 16.74 -46.29 6.11
C TRP A 690 17.01 -46.16 7.62
N LEU A 691 18.17 -45.60 8.00
CA LEU A 691 18.49 -45.34 9.40
C LEU A 691 17.48 -44.39 10.04
N ASN A 692 17.13 -43.28 9.38
CA ASN A 692 16.15 -42.31 9.89
C ASN A 692 14.76 -42.94 10.06
N SER A 693 14.36 -43.86 9.18
CA SER A 693 13.05 -44.49 9.23
C SER A 693 12.96 -45.60 10.28
N THR A 694 14.05 -46.33 10.53
CA THR A 694 14.07 -47.51 11.39
C THR A 694 14.68 -47.25 12.77
N GLN A 695 15.53 -46.26 12.92
CA GLN A 695 16.30 -45.92 14.11
C GLN A 695 16.10 -44.44 14.53
N ALA A 696 14.84 -43.99 14.51
CA ALA A 696 14.47 -42.58 14.75
C ALA A 696 14.97 -42.02 16.09
N HIS A 697 15.20 -42.90 17.09
CA HIS A 697 15.71 -42.51 18.41
C HIS A 697 17.16 -41.94 18.36
N LEU A 698 17.90 -42.20 17.29
CA LEU A 698 19.29 -41.72 17.15
C LEU A 698 19.39 -40.27 16.67
N LEU A 699 18.29 -39.65 16.35
CA LEU A 699 18.16 -38.22 15.95
C LEU A 699 19.20 -37.80 14.89
N PHE A 700 19.33 -38.57 13.82
CA PHE A 700 20.17 -38.19 12.67
C PHE A 700 19.52 -37.05 11.89
N PRO A 701 20.30 -36.18 11.23
CA PRO A 701 19.74 -35.18 10.32
C PRO A 701 18.87 -35.81 9.23
N GLU A 702 17.90 -35.06 8.73
CA GLU A 702 17.10 -35.53 7.61
C GLU A 702 17.94 -35.68 6.33
N ALA A 703 17.66 -36.71 5.54
CA ALA A 703 18.30 -37.00 4.26
C ALA A 703 17.28 -37.09 3.11
N GLY A 704 16.09 -36.52 3.32
CA GLY A 704 15.06 -36.44 2.30
C GLY A 704 15.44 -35.43 1.20
N GLU A 705 14.88 -35.62 -0.02
CA GLU A 705 15.16 -34.74 -1.15
C GLU A 705 14.80 -33.28 -0.86
N ALA A 706 13.63 -33.03 -0.28
CA ALA A 706 13.16 -31.69 0.08
C ALA A 706 14.12 -30.99 1.06
N PHE A 707 14.64 -31.74 2.06
CA PHE A 707 15.60 -31.21 3.02
C PHE A 707 16.94 -30.88 2.38
N LEU A 708 17.46 -31.74 1.53
CA LEU A 708 18.75 -31.53 0.85
C LEU A 708 18.68 -30.36 -0.13
N LEU A 709 17.55 -30.18 -0.84
CA LEU A 709 17.32 -29.03 -1.71
C LEU A 709 17.17 -27.72 -0.94
N ALA A 710 16.52 -27.76 0.21
CA ALA A 710 16.38 -26.58 1.08
C ALA A 710 17.71 -26.10 1.64
N ASN A 711 18.63 -27.03 1.95
CA ASN A 711 19.89 -26.76 2.63
C ASN A 711 21.13 -26.85 1.71
N LEU A 712 20.98 -26.65 0.39
CA LEU A 712 22.08 -26.74 -0.58
C LEU A 712 23.29 -25.85 -0.22
N GLU A 713 23.04 -24.65 0.27
CA GLU A 713 24.09 -23.70 0.65
C GLU A 713 24.98 -24.23 1.77
N GLN A 714 24.42 -25.07 2.64
CA GLN A 714 25.17 -25.63 3.79
C GLN A 714 26.03 -26.83 3.39
N TRP A 715 25.49 -27.80 2.66
CA TRP A 715 26.20 -29.07 2.39
C TRP A 715 26.96 -29.08 1.07
N LEU A 716 26.50 -28.33 0.06
CA LEU A 716 27.11 -28.29 -1.26
C LEU A 716 27.80 -26.94 -1.53
N GLY A 717 27.24 -25.83 -1.02
CA GLY A 717 27.73 -24.47 -1.24
C GLY A 717 29.23 -24.26 -1.03
N PRO A 718 29.85 -24.73 0.05
CA PRO A 718 31.28 -24.58 0.28
C PRO A 718 32.20 -25.17 -0.84
N TYR A 719 31.67 -26.10 -1.62
CA TYR A 719 32.37 -26.77 -2.71
C TYR A 719 32.05 -26.22 -4.10
N LEU A 720 31.21 -25.19 -4.18
CA LEU A 720 30.76 -24.55 -5.44
C LEU A 720 31.47 -23.22 -5.72
N THR A 721 32.33 -22.78 -4.83
CA THR A 721 32.96 -21.43 -4.88
C THR A 721 33.79 -21.18 -6.12
N ASP A 722 34.37 -22.24 -6.73
CA ASP A 722 35.19 -22.17 -7.93
C ASP A 722 34.63 -22.98 -9.10
N VAL A 723 33.44 -23.52 -8.96
CA VAL A 723 32.79 -24.37 -9.97
C VAL A 723 32.09 -23.47 -10.97
N THR A 724 32.55 -23.43 -12.22
CA THR A 724 31.95 -22.60 -13.31
C THR A 724 31.23 -23.44 -14.36
N HIS A 725 31.56 -24.74 -14.49
CA HIS A 725 31.02 -25.64 -15.50
C HIS A 725 30.33 -26.85 -14.86
N LYS A 726 29.31 -27.37 -15.51
CA LYS A 726 28.59 -28.58 -15.06
C LYS A 726 29.51 -29.80 -14.95
N ALA A 727 30.51 -29.93 -15.84
CA ALA A 727 31.48 -31.00 -15.79
C ALA A 727 32.36 -30.97 -14.51
N GLN A 728 32.58 -29.81 -13.91
CA GLN A 728 33.27 -29.70 -12.62
C GLN A 728 32.35 -30.13 -11.47
N LEU A 729 31.06 -29.70 -11.51
CA LEU A 729 30.05 -30.14 -10.56
C LEU A 729 29.89 -31.66 -10.56
N ASP A 730 29.87 -32.28 -11.75
CA ASP A 730 29.71 -33.71 -11.92
C ASP A 730 30.95 -34.53 -11.41
N LYS A 731 32.08 -33.89 -11.21
CA LYS A 731 33.31 -34.51 -10.65
C LYS A 731 33.37 -34.45 -9.13
N LEU A 732 32.44 -33.77 -8.47
CA LEU A 732 32.44 -33.72 -7.00
C LEU A 732 32.11 -35.10 -6.43
N ASN A 733 32.81 -35.48 -5.37
CA ASN A 733 32.52 -36.70 -4.65
C ASN A 733 31.36 -36.50 -3.66
N PHE A 734 30.14 -36.67 -4.17
CA PHE A 734 28.93 -36.41 -3.38
C PHE A 734 28.80 -37.30 -2.15
N SER A 735 29.34 -38.53 -2.15
CA SER A 735 29.32 -39.41 -0.98
C SER A 735 30.12 -38.80 0.18
N THR A 736 31.27 -38.21 -0.11
CA THR A 736 32.08 -37.51 0.91
C THR A 736 31.40 -36.26 1.40
N LEU A 737 30.78 -35.44 0.48
CA LEU A 737 30.09 -34.20 0.83
C LEU A 737 28.88 -34.45 1.73
N LEU A 738 28.12 -35.48 1.44
CA LEU A 738 27.00 -35.92 2.26
C LEU A 738 27.46 -36.41 3.64
N LEU A 739 28.55 -37.25 3.71
CA LEU A 739 29.09 -37.71 5.00
C LEU A 739 29.60 -36.56 5.87
N ASN A 740 30.11 -35.49 5.29
CA ASN A 740 30.58 -34.32 6.03
C ASN A 740 29.44 -33.55 6.72
N GLN A 741 28.17 -33.84 6.43
CA GLN A 741 27.02 -33.33 7.19
C GLN A 741 26.87 -33.98 8.57
N LEU A 742 27.50 -35.15 8.75
CA LEU A 742 27.51 -35.89 10.01
C LEU A 742 28.77 -35.55 10.81
N ASN A 743 28.62 -35.31 12.09
CA ASN A 743 29.78 -35.18 12.97
C ASN A 743 30.50 -36.53 13.14
N TYR A 744 31.71 -36.52 13.72
CA TYR A 744 32.52 -37.72 13.84
C TYR A 744 31.80 -38.87 14.59
N GLN A 745 31.09 -38.57 15.66
CA GLN A 745 30.35 -39.59 16.43
C GLN A 745 29.19 -40.18 15.57
N GLN A 746 28.43 -39.31 14.88
CA GLN A 746 27.38 -39.78 13.99
C GLN A 746 27.94 -40.64 12.85
N GLN A 747 29.08 -40.28 12.28
CA GLN A 747 29.71 -41.10 11.24
C GLN A 747 30.13 -42.48 11.77
N GLN A 748 30.62 -42.60 13.02
CA GLN A 748 30.96 -43.87 13.63
C GLN A 748 29.70 -44.71 13.88
N ILE A 749 28.68 -44.12 14.48
CA ILE A 749 27.39 -44.77 14.72
C ILE A 749 26.78 -45.22 13.36
N PHE A 750 26.80 -44.37 12.34
CA PHE A 750 26.28 -44.68 11.00
C PHE A 750 27.00 -45.91 10.38
N LYS A 751 28.34 -45.99 10.52
CA LYS A 751 29.12 -47.14 10.05
C LYS A 751 28.77 -48.41 10.80
N GLN A 752 28.52 -48.34 12.09
CA GLN A 752 28.24 -49.49 12.94
C GLN A 752 26.80 -50.02 12.73
N ILE A 753 25.82 -49.15 12.71
CA ILE A 753 24.40 -49.50 12.70
C ILE A 753 23.88 -49.80 11.28
N ALA A 754 24.40 -49.10 10.29
CA ALA A 754 24.06 -49.34 8.88
C ALA A 754 25.34 -49.62 8.06
N PRO A 755 26.00 -50.75 8.27
CA PRO A 755 27.26 -51.09 7.59
C PRO A 755 27.06 -51.28 6.08
N THR A 756 28.06 -51.01 5.30
CA THR A 756 28.04 -51.18 3.83
C THR A 756 28.14 -52.63 3.41
N HIS A 757 28.78 -53.43 4.28
CA HIS A 757 29.06 -54.84 3.99
C HIS A 757 28.75 -55.71 5.20
N PHE A 758 28.24 -56.90 4.92
CA PHE A 758 28.23 -58.01 5.86
C PHE A 758 29.53 -58.82 5.69
N ILE A 759 30.15 -59.19 6.80
CA ILE A 759 31.33 -60.08 6.81
C ILE A 759 30.85 -61.45 7.20
N GLY A 760 30.83 -62.37 6.21
CA GLY A 760 30.41 -63.74 6.42
C GLY A 760 31.47 -64.55 7.15
N PRO A 761 31.18 -65.79 7.57
CA PRO A 761 32.11 -66.67 8.28
C PRO A 761 33.39 -66.98 7.52
N THR A 762 33.42 -66.80 6.20
CA THR A 762 34.59 -66.96 5.34
C THR A 762 35.39 -65.68 5.14
N GLU A 763 35.15 -64.64 5.98
CA GLU A 763 35.75 -63.29 5.89
C GLU A 763 35.47 -62.59 4.58
N ARG A 764 34.53 -63.07 3.82
CA ARG A 764 34.09 -62.37 2.62
C ARG A 764 33.22 -61.14 2.98
N LYS A 765 33.56 -60.00 2.39
CA LYS A 765 32.79 -58.78 2.45
C LYS A 765 31.70 -58.84 1.39
N CYS A 766 30.43 -58.98 1.79
CA CYS A 766 29.26 -58.97 0.94
C CYS A 766 28.53 -57.65 1.07
N VAL A 767 28.26 -56.97 -0.06
CA VAL A 767 27.56 -55.68 -0.06
C VAL A 767 26.12 -55.84 0.47
N ILE A 768 25.74 -55.00 1.41
CA ILE A 768 24.36 -54.92 1.89
C ILE A 768 23.64 -53.87 1.03
N ARG A 769 22.56 -54.26 0.41
CA ARG A 769 21.67 -53.36 -0.39
C ARG A 769 20.54 -52.91 0.51
N TYR A 770 20.49 -51.60 0.75
CA TYR A 770 19.44 -50.97 1.54
C TYR A 770 18.26 -50.50 0.66
N SER A 771 17.08 -50.62 1.17
CA SER A 771 15.84 -50.15 0.57
C SER A 771 14.91 -49.59 1.65
N LEU A 772 14.00 -48.70 1.28
CA LEU A 772 12.98 -48.16 2.20
C LEU A 772 11.75 -49.05 2.27
N GLU A 773 11.57 -49.96 1.29
CA GLU A 773 10.39 -50.82 1.15
C GLU A 773 10.53 -52.16 1.83
N GLN A 774 11.75 -52.65 2.04
CA GLN A 774 12.01 -53.90 2.64
C GLN A 774 13.29 -53.93 3.49
N ALA A 775 13.47 -54.94 4.33
CA ALA A 775 14.68 -55.09 5.10
C ALA A 775 15.92 -55.18 4.20
N PRO A 776 17.10 -54.73 4.67
CA PRO A 776 18.35 -54.77 3.88
C PRO A 776 18.72 -56.20 3.42
N VAL A 777 19.17 -56.32 2.18
CA VAL A 777 19.41 -57.59 1.48
C VAL A 777 20.92 -57.82 1.35
N VAL A 778 21.34 -59.04 1.66
CA VAL A 778 22.70 -59.50 1.38
C VAL A 778 22.66 -60.77 0.53
N SER A 779 23.50 -60.85 -0.51
CA SER A 779 23.57 -62.00 -1.40
C SER A 779 24.91 -62.73 -1.19
N LEU A 780 24.86 -64.01 -0.88
CA LEU A 780 26.07 -64.83 -0.72
C LEU A 780 25.82 -66.31 -0.99
N PRO A 781 26.86 -67.05 -1.43
CA PRO A 781 26.75 -68.50 -1.69
C PRO A 781 26.38 -69.27 -0.44
N MET A 782 25.54 -70.29 -0.57
CA MET A 782 25.05 -71.12 0.54
C MET A 782 26.22 -71.72 1.36
N GLN A 783 27.32 -72.14 0.72
CA GLN A 783 28.46 -72.76 1.40
C GLN A 783 29.23 -71.79 2.31
N GLU A 784 29.07 -70.46 2.07
CA GLU A 784 29.71 -69.46 2.89
C GLU A 784 28.82 -69.04 4.09
N LEU A 785 27.61 -69.64 4.21
CA LEU A 785 26.68 -69.47 5.33
C LEU A 785 26.72 -70.66 6.35
N TYR A 786 27.36 -71.76 6.04
CA TYR A 786 27.37 -72.91 6.97
C TYR A 786 27.95 -72.48 8.32
N GLY A 787 27.39 -73.01 9.40
CA GLY A 787 27.79 -72.72 10.76
C GLY A 787 27.15 -71.40 11.32
N VAL A 788 26.42 -70.70 10.50
CA VAL A 788 25.65 -69.52 10.98
C VAL A 788 24.34 -69.97 11.60
N THR A 789 24.22 -69.85 12.93
CA THR A 789 23.09 -70.31 13.74
C THR A 789 22.13 -69.17 14.11
N VAL A 790 22.45 -67.92 13.82
CA VAL A 790 21.63 -66.74 14.08
C VAL A 790 21.57 -65.93 12.77
N THR A 791 20.38 -65.51 12.38
CA THR A 791 20.24 -64.67 11.21
C THR A 791 20.98 -63.36 11.42
N PRO A 792 21.91 -62.95 10.53
CA PRO A 792 22.60 -61.68 10.62
C PRO A 792 21.62 -60.51 10.60
N ALA A 793 21.86 -59.48 11.42
CA ALA A 793 21.00 -58.32 11.52
C ALA A 793 21.81 -57.01 11.46
N VAL A 794 21.17 -55.92 11.11
CA VAL A 794 21.73 -54.57 11.15
C VAL A 794 20.81 -53.68 11.99
N GLY A 795 21.28 -52.57 12.50
CA GLY A 795 20.56 -51.68 13.41
C GLY A 795 21.21 -51.62 14.80
N ASP A 796 20.57 -50.93 15.73
CA ASP A 796 21.12 -50.73 17.09
C ASP A 796 20.86 -51.95 17.98
N SER A 797 21.95 -52.60 18.39
CA SER A 797 21.89 -53.73 19.29
C SER A 797 21.58 -53.37 20.75
N THR A 798 21.78 -52.11 21.13
CA THR A 798 21.58 -51.63 22.52
C THR A 798 20.08 -51.41 22.83
N ASN A 799 19.27 -51.07 21.82
CA ASN A 799 17.85 -50.78 21.99
C ASN A 799 16.91 -51.85 21.45
N ASN A 800 17.39 -53.04 21.21
CA ASN A 800 16.60 -54.13 20.64
C ASN A 800 15.92 -53.81 19.30
N SER A 801 16.49 -52.85 18.53
CA SER A 801 15.99 -52.37 17.25
C SER A 801 16.78 -52.92 16.04
N GLN A 802 17.35 -54.09 16.20
CA GLN A 802 18.02 -54.77 15.11
C GLN A 802 17.01 -55.35 14.12
N ILE A 803 17.33 -55.21 12.83
CA ILE A 803 16.49 -55.71 11.71
C ILE A 803 17.27 -56.87 11.06
N PRO A 804 16.70 -58.11 11.04
CA PRO A 804 17.32 -59.22 10.34
C PRO A 804 17.49 -58.95 8.86
N LEU A 805 18.66 -59.27 8.30
CA LEU A 805 18.93 -59.18 6.87
C LEU A 805 18.09 -60.18 6.09
N ILE A 806 17.59 -59.77 4.95
CA ILE A 806 17.12 -60.70 3.94
C ILE A 806 18.33 -61.32 3.28
N ILE A 807 18.47 -62.63 3.41
CA ILE A 807 19.58 -63.36 2.84
C ILE A 807 19.14 -63.95 1.51
N GLU A 808 19.72 -63.49 0.41
CA GLU A 808 19.59 -64.05 -0.89
C GLU A 808 20.68 -65.15 -1.06
N ILE A 809 20.27 -66.41 -0.85
CA ILE A 809 21.18 -67.57 -0.89
C ILE A 809 21.47 -67.89 -2.35
N LEU A 810 22.75 -67.89 -2.71
CA LEU A 810 23.19 -68.14 -4.06
C LEU A 810 23.76 -69.55 -4.22
N SER A 811 23.60 -70.09 -5.42
CA SER A 811 24.29 -71.29 -5.89
C SER A 811 25.83 -71.06 -5.99
N PRO A 812 26.67 -72.12 -6.13
CA PRO A 812 28.06 -71.98 -6.44
C PRO A 812 28.37 -71.17 -7.71
N ALA A 813 27.42 -71.12 -8.66
CA ALA A 813 27.47 -70.31 -9.86
C ALA A 813 26.88 -68.87 -9.68
N LYS A 814 26.65 -68.45 -8.42
CA LYS A 814 26.13 -67.15 -8.03
C LYS A 814 24.69 -66.86 -8.58
N ARG A 815 23.86 -67.88 -8.78
CA ARG A 815 22.43 -67.73 -9.12
C ARG A 815 21.60 -67.80 -7.86
N PRO A 816 20.54 -66.96 -7.69
CA PRO A 816 19.66 -67.05 -6.55
C PRO A 816 18.98 -68.44 -6.48
N ILE A 817 19.02 -69.04 -5.29
CA ILE A 817 18.37 -70.33 -5.02
C ILE A 817 17.17 -70.14 -4.09
N GLN A 818 17.39 -69.36 -3.03
CA GLN A 818 16.42 -69.12 -1.97
C GLN A 818 16.59 -67.72 -1.38
N VAL A 819 15.52 -67.15 -0.92
CA VAL A 819 15.52 -65.89 -0.17
C VAL A 819 14.92 -66.21 1.20
N THR A 820 15.62 -65.81 2.28
CA THR A 820 15.13 -66.02 3.64
C THR A 820 15.50 -64.88 4.55
N GLN A 821 14.67 -64.59 5.53
CA GLN A 821 14.94 -63.70 6.62
C GLN A 821 15.10 -64.44 7.96
N ASP A 822 14.84 -65.73 7.94
CA ASP A 822 15.09 -66.63 9.06
C ASP A 822 15.98 -67.80 8.58
N LEU A 823 17.25 -67.66 8.84
CA LEU A 823 18.24 -68.65 8.41
C LEU A 823 18.14 -69.92 9.20
N VAL A 824 17.72 -69.86 10.49
CA VAL A 824 17.50 -71.03 11.35
C VAL A 824 16.38 -71.89 10.86
N ALA A 825 15.22 -71.29 10.56
CA ALA A 825 14.07 -71.95 10.00
C ALA A 825 14.40 -72.56 8.60
N PHE A 826 15.22 -71.84 7.79
CA PHE A 826 15.71 -72.41 6.52
C PHE A 826 16.54 -73.68 6.73
N TRP A 827 17.51 -73.71 7.66
CA TRP A 827 18.33 -74.89 7.95
C TRP A 827 17.51 -76.06 8.44
N GLN A 828 16.49 -75.82 9.26
CA GLN A 828 15.61 -76.91 9.80
C GLN A 828 14.55 -77.37 8.82
N GLY A 829 14.15 -76.55 7.88
CA GLY A 829 13.08 -76.86 6.94
C GLY A 829 13.52 -77.11 5.50
N SER A 830 13.46 -76.08 4.65
CA SER A 830 13.63 -76.17 3.17
C SER A 830 15.06 -76.48 2.71
N TYR A 831 16.07 -76.42 3.62
CA TYR A 831 17.44 -76.75 3.23
C TYR A 831 17.58 -78.13 2.61
N ARG A 832 16.87 -79.17 3.12
CA ARG A 832 16.99 -80.56 2.63
C ARG A 832 16.54 -80.74 1.18
N GLU A 833 15.53 -79.99 0.78
CA GLU A 833 15.05 -79.96 -0.61
C GLU A 833 16.10 -79.27 -1.51
N VAL A 834 16.50 -78.09 -1.09
CA VAL A 834 17.54 -77.31 -1.80
C VAL A 834 18.88 -78.06 -1.88
N GLN A 835 19.26 -78.76 -0.80
CA GLN A 835 20.50 -79.62 -0.77
C GLN A 835 20.40 -80.71 -1.87
N LYS A 836 19.25 -81.37 -1.96
CA LYS A 836 19.09 -82.50 -2.94
C LYS A 836 19.18 -81.97 -4.39
N ASP A 837 18.60 -80.85 -4.68
CA ASP A 837 18.61 -80.21 -6.02
C ASP A 837 20.07 -79.71 -6.35
N MET A 838 20.67 -79.02 -5.40
CA MET A 838 21.96 -78.41 -5.59
C MET A 838 23.08 -79.52 -5.63
N LYS A 839 22.98 -80.62 -4.87
CA LYS A 839 23.90 -81.75 -4.91
C LYS A 839 23.84 -82.42 -6.26
N ALA A 840 22.69 -82.47 -6.89
CA ALA A 840 22.56 -83.04 -8.26
C ALA A 840 23.22 -82.10 -9.31
N GLN A 841 23.01 -80.80 -9.19
CA GLN A 841 23.55 -79.80 -10.14
C GLN A 841 25.08 -79.46 -9.91
N TYR A 842 25.52 -79.49 -8.67
CA TYR A 842 26.87 -79.13 -8.30
C TYR A 842 27.54 -80.20 -7.40
N PRO A 843 27.75 -81.43 -7.88
CA PRO A 843 28.25 -82.59 -7.08
C PRO A 843 29.68 -82.43 -6.53
N LYS A 844 30.46 -81.50 -7.11
CA LYS A 844 31.83 -81.20 -6.67
C LYS A 844 31.93 -80.31 -5.45
N HIS A 845 30.79 -79.76 -5.00
CA HIS A 845 30.68 -78.82 -3.89
C HIS A 845 30.25 -79.58 -2.62
N PHE A 846 30.53 -78.96 -1.46
CA PHE A 846 30.21 -79.58 -0.14
C PHE A 846 28.76 -79.30 0.23
N TRP A 847 27.95 -80.29 0.53
CA TRP A 847 26.54 -80.26 0.91
C TRP A 847 26.35 -81.11 2.18
N PRO A 848 26.58 -80.54 3.39
CA PRO A 848 26.45 -81.23 4.66
C PRO A 848 25.03 -81.60 4.98
N ASP A 849 24.78 -82.66 5.75
CA ASP A 849 23.45 -82.99 6.25
C ASP A 849 23.03 -82.14 7.41
N ASP A 850 23.95 -81.57 8.13
CA ASP A 850 23.73 -80.57 9.17
C ASP A 850 24.50 -79.26 8.81
N PRO A 851 23.86 -78.34 8.15
CA PRO A 851 24.44 -77.06 7.70
C PRO A 851 24.70 -76.07 8.84
N ALA A 852 23.98 -76.21 9.97
CA ALA A 852 24.13 -75.36 11.12
C ALA A 852 25.40 -75.55 11.87
N ASN A 853 25.90 -76.78 11.87
CA ASN A 853 27.20 -77.14 12.54
C ASN A 853 28.38 -77.41 11.55
N ALA A 854 28.14 -77.22 10.25
CA ALA A 854 29.16 -77.39 9.25
C ALA A 854 30.08 -76.16 9.13
N GLN A 855 31.35 -76.35 8.79
CA GLN A 855 32.26 -75.24 8.57
C GLN A 855 32.03 -74.58 7.23
N ALA A 856 31.87 -73.23 7.27
CA ALA A 856 31.77 -72.42 6.06
C ALA A 856 32.99 -72.54 5.15
N THR A 857 32.77 -72.62 3.85
CA THR A 857 33.87 -72.89 2.90
C THR A 857 33.65 -72.22 1.54
N ARG A 858 34.75 -71.78 0.92
CA ARG A 858 34.75 -71.35 -0.50
C ARG A 858 35.34 -72.47 -1.40
N LYS A 859 35.83 -73.58 -0.82
CA LYS A 859 36.47 -74.62 -1.54
C LYS A 859 35.50 -75.69 -2.00
N VAL A 860 35.88 -76.41 -3.07
CA VAL A 860 35.15 -77.56 -3.51
C VAL A 860 35.51 -78.78 -2.62
N LYS A 861 34.65 -79.76 -2.54
CA LYS A 861 34.72 -80.93 -1.66
C LYS A 861 36.12 -81.61 -1.68
N ARG A 862 36.84 -81.56 -2.81
CA ARG A 862 38.16 -82.17 -3.00
C ARG A 862 39.28 -81.48 -2.23
N HIS A 863 39.07 -80.25 -1.74
CA HIS A 863 40.02 -79.37 -1.06
C HIS A 863 39.58 -78.96 0.36
N LEU A 864 38.53 -79.65 0.87
CA LEU A 864 38.15 -79.67 2.27
C LEU A 864 38.98 -80.84 2.94
#